data_f39401c7962da21e56d53be627acccf3
#
_entry.id   f39401c7962da21e56d53be627acccf3
#
_cell.length_a   1.000
_cell.length_b   1.000
_cell.length_c   1.000
_cell.angle_alpha   90.00
_cell.angle_beta   90.00
_cell.angle_gamma   90.00
#
_symmetry.space_group_name_H-M   'P 1'
#
loop_
_entity.id
_entity.type
_entity.pdbx_description
1 polymer ?
#
loop_
_entity_poly.entity_id
_entity_poly.type
_entity_poly.pdbx_seq_one_letter_code
_entity_poly.pdbx_strand_id
1 'polypeptide(L)'
;MAHRIPRQENPTSRKAMARRRWRAVGLTGAISAFLTLGLGPLASAPKARADEFDVIIDSVLNAMTGSLDDLAAVSRAVPELGSLGVRAADVGSVAAASPADAWLHGLEQDWIGSALGQQVDTALNTWFNQVDPAADPSAGAQPMSQNLLVDPGFKMADPSGSGYSGVTIPGWTETGTPTVIAFGAPRGYPSPFSFAFPKLTGLLGFPEAPPGTPPGDDYFAGGGPVATSSISQTVDLSGAAGTPYTLSADLGGQGLNPSYTSEQVSFLNADGDVVGTGSLNPVTVWDRLFLSGFEQRDISGTVPEGATSAQVTVTFHDENPFLGNYNGAYAADESFTVGDPSLTAAPLTPPTSDVGHLDHVFLIYMENKGVGDIVGSPNAPYINSLINTYGYADNYYALGHPSDPNYFRIMGGSDFGIDDNQASNSIDAPSLMQEMDQAGVSWAGYAQSMPYPGDIVSSGNYAVDQLPFAQFSYVYDNTPAYLQEHLLPLTQLSTDLKDPSTFPDFTWIAANEANNMEGPVNTLGGFAHFVTSELTNHQYNVAAGDQFVQQEVSTIENSPTWTDPNQKDAIIVTFDEDNNNLSLGFGNDGNNVPMIVIPNQDAVTAGGMQSGPFTTDAYYNQYGLMATIEDALRATPGTLAPLTANDMYAQPMNAFWK
;
A
#
# COMPACT_ATOMS: atom_id res chain seq x y z
N MET A 1 -25.03 -52.57 39.52
CA MET A 1 -25.09 -51.11 39.79
C MET A 1 -23.86 -50.47 39.17
N ALA A 2 -23.99 -49.86 38.02
CA ALA A 2 -22.89 -49.19 37.29
C ALA A 2 -23.19 -47.68 37.28
N HIS A 3 -22.38 -46.92 37.99
CA HIS A 3 -22.45 -45.44 37.99
C HIS A 3 -21.97 -44.88 36.65
N ARG A 4 -22.84 -44.19 35.92
CA ARG A 4 -22.48 -43.35 34.78
C ARG A 4 -21.95 -42.00 35.30
N ILE A 5 -20.71 -41.66 34.94
CA ILE A 5 -20.11 -40.36 35.11
C ILE A 5 -20.57 -39.46 33.95
N PRO A 6 -21.05 -38.21 34.19
CA PRO A 6 -21.39 -37.32 33.09
C PRO A 6 -20.11 -36.77 32.41
N ARG A 7 -20.05 -36.84 31.09
CA ARG A 7 -18.99 -36.20 30.29
C ARG A 7 -19.14 -34.65 30.40
N GLN A 8 -18.12 -34.01 30.92
CA GLN A 8 -17.98 -32.55 30.78
C GLN A 8 -17.76 -32.20 29.33
N GLU A 9 -18.65 -31.38 28.75
CA GLU A 9 -18.47 -30.79 27.43
C GLU A 9 -17.40 -29.67 27.48
N ASN A 10 -16.47 -29.74 26.55
CA ASN A 10 -15.34 -28.82 26.45
C ASN A 10 -15.84 -27.41 26.00
N PRO A 11 -15.53 -26.32 26.74
CA PRO A 11 -16.02 -24.98 26.41
C PRO A 11 -15.59 -24.43 25.04
N THR A 12 -14.51 -24.99 24.46
CA THR A 12 -13.99 -24.58 23.15
C THR A 12 -14.91 -24.95 21.98
N SER A 13 -15.72 -26.00 22.11
CA SER A 13 -16.65 -26.42 21.03
C SER A 13 -17.86 -25.48 20.88
N ARG A 14 -18.30 -24.84 21.96
CA ARG A 14 -19.41 -23.89 21.92
C ARG A 14 -19.03 -22.55 21.30
N LYS A 15 -17.79 -22.08 21.50
CA LYS A 15 -17.28 -20.86 20.86
C LYS A 15 -17.10 -21.05 19.34
N ALA A 16 -16.63 -22.20 18.90
CA ALA A 16 -16.46 -22.50 17.48
C ALA A 16 -17.81 -22.63 16.72
N MET A 17 -18.85 -23.18 17.36
CA MET A 17 -20.20 -23.26 16.75
C MET A 17 -20.90 -21.89 16.70
N ALA A 18 -20.71 -21.04 17.68
CA ALA A 18 -21.24 -19.68 17.68
C ALA A 18 -20.59 -18.87 16.55
N ARG A 19 -19.27 -18.92 16.39
CA ARG A 19 -18.54 -18.24 15.31
C ARG A 19 -18.98 -18.67 13.90
N ARG A 20 -19.27 -19.96 13.67
CA ARG A 20 -19.78 -20.46 12.38
C ARG A 20 -21.20 -19.97 12.05
N ARG A 21 -22.08 -19.81 13.03
CA ARG A 21 -23.45 -19.32 12.80
C ARG A 21 -23.48 -17.81 12.51
N TRP A 22 -22.62 -17.02 13.14
CA TRP A 22 -22.52 -15.57 12.85
C TRP A 22 -21.94 -15.30 11.46
N ARG A 23 -20.96 -16.09 10.99
CA ARG A 23 -20.39 -15.96 9.65
C ARG A 23 -21.42 -16.19 8.52
N ALA A 24 -22.34 -17.12 8.69
CA ALA A 24 -23.37 -17.39 7.68
C ALA A 24 -24.46 -16.33 7.61
N VAL A 25 -24.74 -15.64 8.72
CA VAL A 25 -25.76 -14.57 8.76
C VAL A 25 -25.19 -13.24 8.23
N GLY A 26 -23.91 -12.94 8.49
CA GLY A 26 -23.22 -11.76 7.95
C GLY A 26 -23.15 -11.79 6.43
N LEU A 27 -22.73 -12.89 5.84
CA LEU A 27 -22.55 -13.03 4.39
C LEU A 27 -23.85 -12.90 3.59
N THR A 28 -24.95 -13.51 4.07
CA THR A 28 -26.26 -13.39 3.41
C THR A 28 -26.88 -12.00 3.52
N GLY A 29 -26.65 -11.30 4.63
CA GLY A 29 -27.05 -9.89 4.80
C GLY A 29 -26.30 -8.96 3.84
N ALA A 30 -24.99 -9.17 3.67
CA ALA A 30 -24.13 -8.41 2.79
C ALA A 30 -24.58 -8.48 1.33
N ILE A 31 -24.78 -9.66 0.81
CA ILE A 31 -25.20 -9.89 -0.58
C ILE A 31 -26.59 -9.28 -0.84
N SER A 32 -27.52 -9.39 0.11
CA SER A 32 -28.88 -8.83 -0.06
C SER A 32 -28.90 -7.30 -0.02
N ALA A 33 -28.07 -6.66 0.80
CA ALA A 33 -27.97 -5.20 0.85
C ALA A 33 -27.29 -4.65 -0.42
N PHE A 34 -26.25 -5.31 -0.90
CA PHE A 34 -25.57 -4.97 -2.14
C PHE A 34 -26.51 -5.03 -3.35
N LEU A 35 -27.29 -6.11 -3.49
CA LEU A 35 -28.25 -6.27 -4.59
C LEU A 35 -29.42 -5.28 -4.53
N THR A 36 -29.80 -4.81 -3.33
CA THR A 36 -30.94 -3.89 -3.18
C THR A 36 -30.55 -2.40 -3.22
N LEU A 37 -29.36 -2.05 -2.76
CA LEU A 37 -28.89 -0.65 -2.67
C LEU A 37 -27.97 -0.24 -3.84
N GLY A 38 -27.16 -1.17 -4.36
CA GLY A 38 -26.14 -0.87 -5.36
C GLY A 38 -26.66 -0.71 -6.79
N LEU A 39 -27.76 -1.37 -7.17
CA LEU A 39 -28.24 -1.38 -8.56
C LEU A 39 -29.10 -0.17 -8.96
N GLY A 40 -29.68 0.54 -8.03
CA GLY A 40 -30.55 1.69 -8.31
C GLY A 40 -29.81 2.91 -8.89
N PRO A 41 -28.69 3.32 -8.32
CA PRO A 41 -27.87 4.44 -8.81
C PRO A 41 -27.07 4.11 -10.08
N LEU A 42 -26.64 2.85 -10.26
CA LEU A 42 -25.75 2.42 -11.35
C LEU A 42 -26.39 2.43 -12.74
N ALA A 43 -27.71 2.31 -12.80
CA ALA A 43 -28.44 2.35 -14.09
C ALA A 43 -28.41 3.73 -14.76
N SER A 44 -27.99 4.78 -14.08
CA SER A 44 -27.94 6.17 -14.56
C SER A 44 -26.56 6.84 -14.47
N ALA A 45 -25.53 6.12 -14.00
CA ALA A 45 -24.18 6.66 -13.89
C ALA A 45 -23.44 6.65 -15.25
N PRO A 46 -22.64 7.66 -15.57
CA PRO A 46 -21.66 7.55 -16.64
C PRO A 46 -20.66 6.43 -16.29
N LYS A 47 -20.18 5.71 -17.28
CA LYS A 47 -19.31 4.53 -17.23
C LYS A 47 -18.35 4.54 -16.02
N ALA A 48 -18.76 3.89 -14.92
CA ALA A 48 -17.93 3.71 -13.75
C ALA A 48 -16.94 2.56 -13.99
N ARG A 49 -15.74 2.68 -13.46
CA ARG A 49 -14.67 1.68 -13.54
C ARG A 49 -14.80 0.68 -12.39
N ALA A 50 -14.08 -0.45 -12.45
CA ALA A 50 -14.03 -1.45 -11.39
C ALA A 50 -13.67 -0.81 -10.04
N ASP A 51 -12.64 -0.02 -10.04
CA ASP A 51 -12.05 0.63 -8.87
C ASP A 51 -13.00 1.63 -8.19
N GLU A 52 -13.87 2.32 -8.96
CA GLU A 52 -14.95 3.15 -8.41
C GLU A 52 -15.99 2.29 -7.66
N PHE A 53 -16.08 0.99 -8.02
CA PHE A 53 -16.96 0.04 -7.33
C PHE A 53 -16.34 -0.50 -6.05
N ASP A 54 -15.01 -0.62 -5.97
CA ASP A 54 -14.31 -1.02 -4.75
C ASP A 54 -14.61 -0.01 -3.63
N VAL A 55 -14.54 1.29 -3.90
CA VAL A 55 -14.94 2.35 -2.95
C VAL A 55 -16.40 2.21 -2.53
N ILE A 56 -17.32 1.86 -3.46
CA ILE A 56 -18.73 1.64 -3.14
C ILE A 56 -18.90 0.36 -2.32
N ILE A 57 -18.20 -0.70 -2.66
CA ILE A 57 -18.25 -1.98 -1.96
C ILE A 57 -17.67 -1.85 -0.57
N ASP A 58 -16.52 -1.23 -0.40
CA ASP A 58 -15.93 -0.94 0.90
C ASP A 58 -16.84 -0.06 1.75
N SER A 59 -17.48 0.94 1.15
CA SER A 59 -18.46 1.78 1.83
C SER A 59 -19.70 0.99 2.28
N VAL A 60 -20.18 0.04 1.48
CA VAL A 60 -21.32 -0.84 1.82
C VAL A 60 -20.90 -1.87 2.86
N LEU A 61 -19.74 -2.48 2.73
CA LEU A 61 -19.22 -3.45 3.71
C LEU A 61 -18.94 -2.79 5.05
N ASN A 62 -18.36 -1.59 5.05
CA ASN A 62 -18.14 -0.81 6.26
C ASN A 62 -19.47 -0.37 6.93
N ALA A 63 -20.49 0.01 6.14
CA ALA A 63 -21.82 0.30 6.66
C ALA A 63 -22.52 -0.93 7.28
N MET A 64 -22.13 -2.14 6.86
CA MET A 64 -22.74 -3.41 7.32
C MET A 64 -22.05 -4.01 8.55
N THR A 65 -20.84 -3.58 8.88
CA THR A 65 -20.16 -3.94 10.15
C THR A 65 -20.69 -3.13 11.34
N GLY A 66 -21.47 -2.08 11.09
CA GLY A 66 -22.29 -1.40 12.10
C GLY A 66 -23.35 -2.32 12.73
N SER A 67 -23.87 -1.96 13.89
CA SER A 67 -24.87 -2.79 14.60
C SER A 67 -26.10 -3.07 13.74
N LEU A 68 -26.79 -4.20 13.97
CA LEU A 68 -28.05 -4.53 13.28
C LEU A 68 -29.15 -3.45 13.42
N ASP A 69 -29.06 -2.61 14.45
CA ASP A 69 -29.95 -1.47 14.68
C ASP A 69 -29.67 -0.33 13.69
N ASP A 70 -28.43 -0.13 13.25
CA ASP A 70 -28.04 0.88 12.26
C ASP A 70 -28.54 0.47 10.86
N LEU A 71 -28.49 -0.81 10.50
CA LEU A 71 -29.09 -1.35 9.28
C LEU A 71 -30.60 -1.15 9.24
N ALA A 72 -31.28 -1.27 10.38
CA ALA A 72 -32.72 -1.03 10.50
C ALA A 72 -33.04 0.48 10.39
N ALA A 73 -32.13 1.37 10.76
CA ALA A 73 -32.27 2.82 10.58
C ALA A 73 -32.09 3.23 9.11
N VAL A 74 -31.08 2.70 8.43
CA VAL A 74 -30.83 2.92 6.99
C VAL A 74 -32.01 2.42 6.14
N SER A 75 -32.55 1.22 6.44
CA SER A 75 -33.69 0.68 5.70
C SER A 75 -34.99 1.48 5.91
N ARG A 76 -35.12 2.24 6.99
CA ARG A 76 -36.25 3.13 7.25
C ARG A 76 -36.08 4.52 6.62
N ALA A 77 -34.86 4.97 6.41
CA ALA A 77 -34.56 6.27 5.79
C ALA A 77 -34.72 6.27 4.25
N VAL A 78 -34.56 5.12 3.62
CA VAL A 78 -34.65 4.96 2.15
C VAL A 78 -36.02 5.35 1.57
N PRO A 79 -37.18 5.06 2.19
CA PRO A 79 -38.48 5.50 1.67
C PRO A 79 -38.70 7.01 1.75
N GLU A 80 -38.07 7.71 2.69
CA GLU A 80 -38.23 9.17 2.82
C GLU A 80 -37.39 9.94 1.79
N LEU A 81 -36.26 9.39 1.33
CA LEU A 81 -35.47 9.96 0.23
C LEU A 81 -36.21 9.94 -1.11
N GLY A 82 -37.09 8.98 -1.35
CA GLY A 82 -37.94 8.89 -2.54
C GLY A 82 -39.07 9.94 -2.60
N SER A 83 -39.39 10.60 -1.50
CA SER A 83 -40.44 11.61 -1.41
C SER A 83 -39.93 13.05 -1.61
N LEU A 84 -38.62 13.27 -1.59
CA LEU A 84 -38.01 14.55 -1.92
C LEU A 84 -37.79 14.64 -3.43
N GLY A 85 -38.82 15.07 -4.14
CA GLY A 85 -38.84 15.23 -5.60
C GLY A 85 -37.78 16.19 -6.11
N VAL A 86 -36.57 15.69 -6.34
CA VAL A 86 -35.51 16.43 -7.02
C VAL A 86 -35.69 16.29 -8.51
N ARG A 87 -36.16 17.36 -9.16
CA ARG A 87 -36.14 17.48 -10.62
C ARG A 87 -34.74 17.87 -11.08
N ALA A 88 -34.20 17.05 -11.96
CA ALA A 88 -32.97 17.37 -12.70
C ALA A 88 -33.25 18.54 -13.66
N ALA A 89 -32.96 19.73 -13.23
CA ALA A 89 -32.68 20.90 -14.08
C ALA A 89 -32.17 22.03 -13.17
N ASP A 90 -30.83 22.19 -13.13
CA ASP A 90 -30.09 23.44 -13.08
C ASP A 90 -28.63 23.15 -12.70
N VAL A 91 -27.82 22.86 -13.70
CA VAL A 91 -26.37 22.81 -13.56
C VAL A 91 -25.83 24.15 -14.02
N GLY A 92 -25.50 24.97 -13.08
CA GLY A 92 -24.83 26.24 -13.32
C GLY A 92 -24.22 26.78 -12.02
N SER A 93 -22.90 26.63 -11.92
CA SER A 93 -21.95 27.37 -11.06
C SER A 93 -22.10 27.34 -9.55
N VAL A 94 -20.94 27.03 -8.91
CA VAL A 94 -20.57 27.09 -7.49
C VAL A 94 -20.89 25.83 -6.71
N ALA A 95 -19.81 25.18 -6.22
CA ALA A 95 -19.85 24.04 -5.31
C ALA A 95 -20.66 24.37 -4.05
N ALA A 96 -21.89 23.92 -4.02
CA ALA A 96 -22.69 23.85 -2.81
C ALA A 96 -22.67 22.40 -2.33
N ALA A 97 -22.34 22.19 -1.06
CA ALA A 97 -22.41 20.90 -0.39
C ALA A 97 -23.72 20.16 -0.75
N SER A 98 -23.65 18.85 -0.97
CA SER A 98 -24.81 18.05 -1.33
C SER A 98 -25.90 18.14 -0.25
N PRO A 99 -27.18 17.90 -0.57
CA PRO A 99 -28.22 17.82 0.46
C PRO A 99 -27.94 16.76 1.53
N ALA A 100 -27.17 15.73 1.20
CA ALA A 100 -26.68 14.73 2.16
C ALA A 100 -25.64 15.33 3.12
N ASP A 101 -24.70 16.14 2.63
CA ASP A 101 -23.69 16.81 3.46
C ASP A 101 -24.34 17.80 4.42
N ALA A 102 -25.34 18.57 3.94
CA ALA A 102 -26.10 19.50 4.79
C ALA A 102 -26.91 18.77 5.89
N TRP A 103 -27.46 17.61 5.60
CA TRP A 103 -28.19 16.78 6.56
C TRP A 103 -27.23 16.14 7.59
N LEU A 104 -26.10 15.59 7.13
CA LEU A 104 -25.05 15.04 8.01
C LEU A 104 -24.46 16.11 8.92
N HIS A 105 -24.19 17.29 8.38
CA HIS A 105 -23.73 18.44 9.17
C HIS A 105 -24.76 18.92 10.18
N GLY A 106 -26.06 18.81 9.86
CA GLY A 106 -27.15 19.07 10.79
C GLY A 106 -27.16 18.08 11.96
N LEU A 107 -27.01 16.80 11.71
CA LEU A 107 -26.93 15.76 12.76
C LEU A 107 -25.72 15.93 13.67
N GLU A 108 -24.58 16.32 13.11
CA GLU A 108 -23.37 16.63 13.88
C GLU A 108 -23.60 17.81 14.84
N GLN A 109 -24.18 18.89 14.34
CA GLN A 109 -24.48 20.09 15.15
C GLN A 109 -25.50 19.78 16.23
N ASP A 110 -26.51 18.97 15.93
CA ASP A 110 -27.51 18.53 16.89
C ASP A 110 -26.89 17.63 17.99
N TRP A 111 -25.92 16.75 17.65
CA TRP A 111 -25.17 15.95 18.60
C TRP A 111 -24.27 16.81 19.50
N ILE A 112 -23.46 17.70 18.89
CA ILE A 112 -22.55 18.60 19.63
C ILE A 112 -23.36 19.55 20.53
N GLY A 113 -24.53 20.01 20.08
CA GLY A 113 -25.45 20.84 20.85
C GLY A 113 -26.26 20.10 21.90
N SER A 114 -26.32 18.77 21.84
CA SER A 114 -27.14 17.98 22.76
C SER A 114 -26.54 17.91 24.17
N ALA A 115 -27.41 17.84 25.19
CA ALA A 115 -26.97 17.68 26.57
C ALA A 115 -26.15 16.39 26.78
N LEU A 116 -26.43 15.33 26.02
CA LEU A 116 -25.69 14.07 26.05
C LEU A 116 -24.31 14.20 25.39
N GLY A 117 -24.23 14.85 24.22
CA GLY A 117 -22.95 15.10 23.55
C GLY A 117 -22.00 15.93 24.41
N GLN A 118 -22.52 16.99 25.05
CA GLN A 118 -21.75 17.84 25.97
C GLN A 118 -21.33 17.11 27.26
N GLN A 119 -22.16 16.19 27.77
CA GLN A 119 -21.80 15.37 28.94
C GLN A 119 -20.70 14.36 28.59
N VAL A 120 -20.74 13.75 27.39
CA VAL A 120 -19.72 12.82 26.92
C VAL A 120 -18.40 13.57 26.70
N ASP A 121 -18.42 14.73 26.05
CA ASP A 121 -17.24 15.58 25.86
C ASP A 121 -16.62 16.03 27.19
N THR A 122 -17.46 16.45 28.16
CA THR A 122 -17.01 16.84 29.48
C THR A 122 -16.46 15.66 30.29
N ALA A 123 -17.07 14.48 30.18
CA ALA A 123 -16.60 13.27 30.86
C ALA A 123 -15.26 12.80 30.29
N LEU A 124 -15.10 12.82 28.98
CA LEU A 124 -13.85 12.47 28.30
C LEU A 124 -12.73 13.46 28.66
N ASN A 125 -12.98 14.78 28.58
CA ASN A 125 -11.99 15.78 28.96
C ASN A 125 -11.61 15.71 30.45
N THR A 126 -12.57 15.40 31.33
CA THR A 126 -12.31 15.22 32.76
C THR A 126 -11.47 13.97 33.00
N TRP A 127 -11.73 12.90 32.26
CA TRP A 127 -10.99 11.64 32.38
C TRP A 127 -9.56 11.79 31.83
N PHE A 128 -9.37 12.39 30.64
CA PHE A 128 -8.05 12.68 30.07
C PHE A 128 -7.18 13.54 31.03
N ASN A 129 -7.78 14.53 31.71
CA ASN A 129 -7.07 15.35 32.69
C ASN A 129 -6.81 14.63 34.04
N GLN A 130 -7.40 13.48 34.29
CA GLN A 130 -7.22 12.70 35.53
C GLN A 130 -6.25 11.52 35.38
N VAL A 131 -5.96 11.09 34.15
CA VAL A 131 -5.10 9.93 33.85
C VAL A 131 -3.64 10.32 33.64
N ASP A 132 -3.31 11.62 33.65
CA ASP A 132 -1.94 12.11 33.63
C ASP A 132 -1.42 12.43 35.05
N PRO A 133 -0.76 11.48 35.73
CA PRO A 133 0.07 11.82 36.87
C PRO A 133 1.36 12.40 36.31
N ALA A 134 1.51 13.72 36.41
CA ALA A 134 2.73 14.45 36.06
C ALA A 134 3.98 13.63 36.42
N ALA A 135 4.82 13.34 35.42
CA ALA A 135 6.11 12.72 35.62
C ALA A 135 6.89 13.47 36.70
N ASP A 136 7.42 12.75 37.67
CA ASP A 136 8.21 13.31 38.77
C ASP A 136 9.51 13.95 38.20
N PRO A 137 9.70 15.26 38.26
CA PRO A 137 10.88 15.92 37.70
C PRO A 137 12.14 15.74 38.53
N SER A 138 12.18 14.82 39.51
CA SER A 138 13.29 14.63 40.44
C SER A 138 14.10 13.34 40.26
N ALA A 139 13.88 12.54 39.22
CA ALA A 139 14.83 11.49 38.84
C ALA A 139 16.10 12.15 38.34
N GLY A 140 17.17 12.05 39.10
CA GLY A 140 18.47 12.68 38.79
C GLY A 140 18.94 12.27 37.40
N ALA A 141 19.15 13.26 36.52
CA ALA A 141 19.63 13.07 35.16
C ALA A 141 20.98 12.34 35.18
N GLN A 142 20.97 11.03 34.94
CA GLN A 142 22.10 10.34 34.37
C GLN A 142 22.35 10.95 32.98
N PRO A 143 23.59 11.07 32.47
CA PRO A 143 23.79 11.45 31.09
C PRO A 143 22.95 10.49 30.23
N MET A 144 21.96 11.02 29.52
CA MET A 144 21.07 10.21 28.69
C MET A 144 21.96 9.56 27.62
N SER A 145 22.00 8.24 27.61
CA SER A 145 22.58 7.48 26.50
C SER A 145 21.87 7.89 25.22
N GLN A 146 22.65 8.13 24.17
CA GLN A 146 22.10 8.52 22.88
C GLN A 146 21.21 7.40 22.33
N ASN A 147 20.08 7.75 21.70
CA ASN A 147 19.29 6.79 20.94
C ASN A 147 20.14 6.28 19.76
N LEU A 148 20.26 4.96 19.65
CA LEU A 148 21.10 4.30 18.63
C LEU A 148 20.32 3.99 17.35
N LEU A 149 19.00 4.19 17.35
CA LEU A 149 18.17 4.04 16.16
C LEU A 149 18.30 5.27 15.25
N VAL A 150 18.33 5.00 13.96
CA VAL A 150 18.26 6.02 12.90
C VAL A 150 16.78 6.28 12.60
N ASP A 151 16.43 7.53 12.42
CA ASP A 151 15.05 7.98 12.15
C ASP A 151 13.99 7.35 13.08
N PRO A 152 14.15 7.46 14.41
CA PRO A 152 13.28 6.80 15.37
C PRO A 152 11.87 7.40 15.43
N GLY A 153 11.65 8.59 14.89
CA GLY A 153 10.35 9.28 14.77
C GLY A 153 9.82 9.29 13.33
N PHE A 154 10.39 8.49 12.43
CA PHE A 154 9.94 8.27 11.04
C PHE A 154 9.81 9.54 10.19
N LYS A 155 10.50 10.61 10.55
CA LYS A 155 10.36 11.93 9.93
C LYS A 155 11.06 12.08 8.59
N MET A 156 11.89 11.13 8.21
CA MET A 156 12.58 11.10 6.92
C MET A 156 11.79 10.35 5.85
N ALA A 157 10.75 9.62 6.24
CA ALA A 157 9.83 9.00 5.30
C ALA A 157 8.93 10.05 4.63
N ASP A 158 8.47 9.76 3.40
CA ASP A 158 7.39 10.51 2.77
C ASP A 158 6.06 9.87 3.22
N PRO A 159 5.28 10.52 4.10
CA PRO A 159 4.17 9.87 4.77
C PRO A 159 3.01 9.59 3.81
N SER A 160 2.36 8.46 4.00
CA SER A 160 1.08 8.15 3.36
C SER A 160 -0.03 9.07 3.86
N GLY A 161 -0.78 9.69 2.95
CA GLY A 161 -1.94 10.51 3.32
C GLY A 161 -3.11 9.68 3.84
N SER A 162 -3.24 8.42 3.42
CA SER A 162 -4.37 7.55 3.74
C SER A 162 -4.08 6.50 4.82
N GLY A 163 -2.81 6.17 5.05
CA GLY A 163 -2.39 5.04 5.89
C GLY A 163 -2.58 3.66 5.23
N TYR A 164 -3.09 3.61 4.00
CA TYR A 164 -3.24 2.39 3.21
C TYR A 164 -2.07 2.13 2.27
N SER A 165 -1.12 3.03 2.23
CA SER A 165 0.01 2.97 1.32
C SER A 165 1.26 2.59 2.08
N GLY A 166 1.99 1.60 1.59
CA GLY A 166 3.36 1.37 2.02
C GLY A 166 4.23 2.57 1.66
N VAL A 167 5.22 2.83 2.49
CA VAL A 167 6.24 3.86 2.25
C VAL A 167 7.61 3.28 2.57
N THR A 168 8.66 3.86 2.00
CA THR A 168 10.03 3.54 2.42
C THR A 168 10.37 4.30 3.69
N ILE A 169 10.89 3.60 4.69
CA ILE A 169 11.27 4.17 5.98
C ILE A 169 12.81 4.21 6.07
N PRO A 170 13.42 5.38 5.83
CA PRO A 170 14.87 5.50 5.76
C PRO A 170 15.57 4.98 7.02
N GLY A 171 16.57 4.10 6.83
CA GLY A 171 17.31 3.48 7.93
C GLY A 171 16.67 2.21 8.50
N TRP A 172 15.46 1.84 8.08
CA TRP A 172 14.80 0.62 8.49
C TRP A 172 14.72 -0.38 7.34
N THR A 173 14.82 -1.65 7.67
CA THR A 173 14.56 -2.76 6.74
C THR A 173 13.09 -3.16 6.89
N GLU A 174 12.38 -3.14 5.79
CA GLU A 174 10.94 -3.40 5.73
C GLU A 174 10.63 -4.83 5.32
N THR A 175 9.47 -5.32 5.77
CA THR A 175 8.87 -6.57 5.29
C THR A 175 7.36 -6.38 5.22
N GLY A 176 6.73 -6.81 4.14
CA GLY A 176 5.35 -6.46 3.83
C GLY A 176 5.24 -4.98 3.38
N THR A 177 4.17 -4.32 3.71
CA THR A 177 3.91 -2.93 3.30
C THR A 177 3.67 -2.02 4.52
N PRO A 178 4.69 -1.80 5.39
CA PRO A 178 4.53 -0.86 6.49
C PRO A 178 4.26 0.55 5.94
N THR A 179 3.58 1.35 6.72
CA THR A 179 3.22 2.73 6.35
C THR A 179 3.76 3.73 7.37
N VAL A 180 3.84 4.98 6.99
CA VAL A 180 4.09 6.11 7.90
C VAL A 180 2.97 7.13 7.73
N ILE A 181 2.45 7.66 8.83
CA ILE A 181 1.27 8.50 8.86
C ILE A 181 1.57 9.71 9.75
N ALA A 182 1.09 10.89 9.35
CA ALA A 182 1.17 12.07 10.19
C ALA A 182 0.20 11.97 11.38
N PHE A 183 0.63 12.39 12.57
CA PHE A 183 -0.25 12.50 13.73
C PHE A 183 -1.42 13.45 13.43
N GLY A 184 -2.62 13.06 13.85
CA GLY A 184 -3.82 13.87 13.65
C GLY A 184 -4.21 14.07 12.18
N ALA A 185 -3.69 13.25 11.25
CA ALA A 185 -4.04 13.35 9.85
C ALA A 185 -5.58 13.29 9.66
N PRO A 186 -6.15 14.18 8.81
CA PRO A 186 -7.61 14.32 8.70
C PRO A 186 -8.28 13.11 8.06
N ARG A 187 -7.54 12.29 7.34
CA ARG A 187 -8.01 11.04 6.72
C ARG A 187 -7.47 9.86 7.51
N GLY A 188 -8.20 9.50 8.59
CA GLY A 188 -8.15 8.13 9.07
C GLY A 188 -9.04 7.29 8.17
N TYR A 189 -8.98 5.99 8.33
CA TYR A 189 -9.81 4.96 7.70
C TYR A 189 -10.91 5.52 6.77
N PRO A 190 -10.95 5.24 5.45
CA PRO A 190 -12.02 5.68 4.56
C PRO A 190 -13.34 5.01 5.01
N SER A 191 -13.98 5.62 5.97
CA SER A 191 -15.24 5.20 6.55
C SER A 191 -16.27 6.28 6.28
N PRO A 192 -17.48 5.94 5.86
CA PRO A 192 -18.58 6.91 5.79
C PRO A 192 -18.83 7.59 7.15
N PHE A 193 -18.34 7.02 8.27
CA PHE A 193 -18.36 7.66 9.58
C PHE A 193 -17.39 8.84 9.70
N SER A 194 -16.28 8.87 8.97
CA SER A 194 -15.32 9.99 9.02
C SER A 194 -15.92 11.28 8.46
N PHE A 195 -16.82 11.19 7.49
CA PHE A 195 -17.56 12.35 6.97
C PHE A 195 -18.72 12.77 7.87
N ALA A 196 -19.35 11.78 8.56
CA ALA A 196 -20.55 12.05 9.38
C ALA A 196 -20.23 12.58 10.78
N PHE A 197 -19.07 12.26 11.36
CA PHE A 197 -18.73 12.56 12.74
C PHE A 197 -17.25 12.93 12.90
N PRO A 198 -16.78 14.10 12.42
CA PRO A 198 -15.36 14.49 12.45
C PRO A 198 -14.74 14.51 13.85
N LYS A 199 -15.50 14.81 14.90
CA LYS A 199 -15.00 14.73 16.29
C LYS A 199 -14.92 13.30 16.83
N LEU A 200 -15.80 12.41 16.37
CA LEU A 200 -15.73 10.99 16.71
C LEU A 200 -14.57 10.31 15.94
N THR A 201 -14.24 10.84 14.77
CA THR A 201 -13.08 10.37 13.99
C THR A 201 -11.76 10.72 14.65
N GLY A 202 -11.64 11.82 15.39
CA GLY A 202 -10.47 12.10 16.23
C GLY A 202 -10.22 11.04 17.33
N LEU A 203 -11.29 10.34 17.76
CA LEU A 203 -11.18 9.25 18.74
C LEU A 203 -11.05 7.86 18.10
N LEU A 204 -11.44 7.72 16.84
CA LEU A 204 -11.50 6.45 16.12
C LEU A 204 -10.65 6.46 14.82
N GLY A 205 -10.18 7.64 14.40
CA GLY A 205 -9.30 7.87 13.25
C GLY A 205 -7.82 7.75 13.62
N PHE A 206 -6.97 8.48 12.91
CA PHE A 206 -5.55 8.53 13.24
C PHE A 206 -5.32 9.26 14.56
N PRO A 207 -4.46 8.73 15.44
CA PRO A 207 -4.21 9.32 16.75
C PRO A 207 -3.44 10.63 16.65
N GLU A 208 -3.65 11.50 17.63
CA GLU A 208 -2.78 12.64 17.90
C GLU A 208 -1.44 12.18 18.50
N ALA A 209 -0.43 13.05 18.42
CA ALA A 209 0.86 12.77 19.03
C ALA A 209 0.75 12.49 20.54
N PRO A 210 1.42 11.44 21.04
CA PRO A 210 1.43 11.17 22.48
C PRO A 210 2.03 12.33 23.28
N PRO A 211 1.66 12.50 24.55
CA PRO A 211 2.28 13.48 25.42
C PRO A 211 3.79 13.19 25.58
N GLY A 212 4.63 14.14 25.21
CA GLY A 212 6.08 13.98 25.33
C GLY A 212 6.80 13.70 24.01
N THR A 213 6.05 13.48 22.92
CA THR A 213 6.65 13.37 21.58
C THR A 213 7.59 14.54 21.32
N PRO A 214 8.83 14.29 20.88
CA PRO A 214 9.79 15.36 20.61
C PRO A 214 9.29 16.34 19.55
N PRO A 215 9.56 17.64 19.68
CA PRO A 215 9.19 18.60 18.66
C PRO A 215 9.78 18.26 17.29
N GLY A 216 8.94 18.15 16.28
CA GLY A 216 9.32 17.76 14.92
C GLY A 216 9.29 16.27 14.64
N ASP A 217 8.88 15.45 15.61
CA ASP A 217 8.49 14.07 15.38
C ASP A 217 6.98 14.07 15.14
N ASP A 218 6.59 14.23 13.87
CA ASP A 218 5.21 14.48 13.46
C ASP A 218 4.53 13.22 12.88
N TYR A 219 5.21 12.06 12.91
CA TYR A 219 4.78 10.84 12.25
C TYR A 219 4.85 9.60 13.17
N PHE A 220 4.09 8.57 12.80
CA PHE A 220 4.14 7.24 13.39
C PHE A 220 4.14 6.16 12.30
N ALA A 221 4.75 5.01 12.57
CA ALA A 221 4.68 3.86 11.69
C ALA A 221 3.41 3.05 11.92
N GLY A 222 2.92 2.38 10.88
CA GLY A 222 1.74 1.53 10.92
C GLY A 222 1.87 0.29 10.06
N GLY A 223 0.93 -0.64 10.23
CA GLY A 223 0.97 -1.94 9.56
C GLY A 223 0.60 -1.91 8.06
N GLY A 224 -0.03 -0.82 7.59
CA GLY A 224 -0.42 -0.70 6.19
C GLY A 224 -1.54 -1.68 5.75
N PRO A 225 -1.68 -1.95 4.46
CA PRO A 225 -2.79 -2.74 3.91
C PRO A 225 -2.56 -4.26 3.93
N VAL A 226 -1.81 -4.79 4.89
CA VAL A 226 -1.44 -6.21 4.95
C VAL A 226 -1.66 -6.82 6.32
N ALA A 227 -1.84 -8.15 6.36
CA ALA A 227 -2.07 -8.88 7.60
C ALA A 227 -0.89 -8.81 8.59
N THR A 228 0.33 -8.75 8.08
CA THR A 228 1.53 -8.60 8.90
C THR A 228 2.58 -7.85 8.11
N SER A 229 3.11 -6.79 8.69
CA SER A 229 4.30 -6.11 8.20
C SER A 229 5.27 -5.88 9.34
N SER A 230 6.51 -5.59 9.04
CA SER A 230 7.50 -5.27 10.05
C SER A 230 8.56 -4.30 9.54
N ILE A 231 9.16 -3.59 10.49
CA ILE A 231 10.36 -2.80 10.27
C ILE A 231 11.44 -3.27 11.24
N SER A 232 12.69 -3.28 10.81
CA SER A 232 13.78 -3.65 11.67
C SER A 232 15.05 -2.83 11.41
N GLN A 233 15.87 -2.66 12.46
CA GLN A 233 17.13 -1.97 12.35
C GLN A 233 18.20 -2.71 13.18
N THR A 234 19.41 -2.86 12.62
CA THR A 234 20.54 -3.47 13.31
C THR A 234 21.49 -2.41 13.80
N VAL A 235 21.83 -2.46 15.09
CA VAL A 235 22.71 -1.55 15.80
C VAL A 235 24.01 -2.28 16.17
N ASP A 236 25.16 -1.68 15.89
CA ASP A 236 26.47 -2.20 16.33
C ASP A 236 26.63 -1.99 17.84
N LEU A 237 26.93 -3.06 18.56
CA LEU A 237 27.18 -3.08 20.00
C LEU A 237 28.58 -3.54 20.34
N SER A 238 29.54 -3.44 19.41
CA SER A 238 30.91 -3.90 19.62
C SER A 238 31.54 -3.26 20.86
N GLY A 239 31.85 -4.08 21.84
CA GLY A 239 32.41 -3.66 23.12
C GLY A 239 31.40 -3.31 24.22
N ALA A 240 30.11 -3.36 23.97
CA ALA A 240 29.08 -2.99 24.93
C ALA A 240 28.54 -4.17 25.78
N ALA A 241 29.06 -5.39 25.64
CA ALA A 241 28.66 -6.52 26.46
C ALA A 241 28.76 -6.21 27.96
N GLY A 242 27.70 -6.56 28.71
CA GLY A 242 27.61 -6.28 30.15
C GLY A 242 27.14 -4.86 30.50
N THR A 243 26.93 -3.95 29.55
CA THR A 243 26.36 -2.63 29.82
C THR A 243 24.83 -2.66 29.91
N PRO A 244 24.22 -1.74 30.68
CA PRO A 244 22.76 -1.65 30.71
C PRO A 244 22.20 -1.16 29.35
N TYR A 245 21.00 -1.62 28.98
CA TYR A 245 20.23 -1.10 27.85
C TYR A 245 18.80 -0.76 28.26
N THR A 246 18.17 0.11 27.47
CA THR A 246 16.72 0.36 27.51
C THR A 246 16.17 0.36 26.09
N LEU A 247 15.06 -0.36 25.90
CA LEU A 247 14.22 -0.32 24.70
C LEU A 247 12.90 0.31 25.11
N SER A 248 12.42 1.30 24.38
CA SER A 248 11.12 1.93 24.62
C SER A 248 10.49 2.43 23.33
N ALA A 249 9.17 2.39 23.29
CA ALA A 249 8.36 2.91 22.19
C ALA A 249 6.95 3.29 22.68
N ASP A 250 6.29 4.14 21.92
CA ASP A 250 4.86 4.40 22.04
C ASP A 250 4.10 3.44 21.11
N LEU A 251 3.57 2.34 21.66
CA LEU A 251 2.82 1.34 20.91
C LEU A 251 1.33 1.66 20.94
N GLY A 252 0.63 1.47 19.81
CA GLY A 252 -0.75 1.91 19.72
C GLY A 252 -1.57 1.22 18.64
N GLY A 253 -2.66 1.88 18.27
CA GLY A 253 -3.53 1.42 17.20
C GLY A 253 -4.79 2.24 17.05
N GLN A 254 -5.60 1.88 16.06
CA GLN A 254 -6.77 2.63 15.65
C GLN A 254 -8.06 2.13 16.33
N GLY A 255 -8.72 2.97 17.09
CA GLY A 255 -10.08 2.81 17.58
C GLY A 255 -10.46 1.37 18.00
N LEU A 256 -11.53 0.86 17.40
CA LEU A 256 -12.04 -0.50 17.65
C LEU A 256 -11.22 -1.61 16.93
N ASN A 257 -10.23 -1.24 16.12
CA ASN A 257 -9.39 -2.20 15.40
C ASN A 257 -8.58 -3.03 16.41
N PRO A 258 -8.68 -4.38 16.42
CA PRO A 258 -7.98 -5.24 17.37
C PRO A 258 -6.51 -5.50 17.03
N SER A 259 -6.01 -4.94 15.93
CA SER A 259 -4.60 -5.03 15.55
C SER A 259 -3.70 -4.50 16.65
N TYR A 260 -2.50 -5.05 16.76
CA TYR A 260 -1.53 -4.67 17.78
C TYR A 260 -0.10 -4.71 17.24
N THR A 261 0.77 -3.93 17.86
CA THR A 261 2.20 -3.93 17.59
C THR A 261 2.94 -4.75 18.63
N SER A 262 3.87 -5.58 18.19
CA SER A 262 4.88 -6.22 19.04
C SER A 262 6.26 -5.70 18.70
N GLU A 263 7.08 -5.44 19.71
CA GLU A 263 8.45 -4.98 19.51
C GLU A 263 9.44 -5.82 20.32
N GLN A 264 10.57 -6.13 19.69
CA GLN A 264 11.61 -6.97 20.26
C GLN A 264 13.00 -6.48 19.89
N VAL A 265 13.92 -6.55 20.83
CA VAL A 265 15.36 -6.51 20.57
C VAL A 265 15.94 -7.92 20.63
N SER A 266 16.67 -8.33 19.60
CA SER A 266 17.45 -9.57 19.54
C SER A 266 18.93 -9.23 19.54
N PHE A 267 19.68 -9.72 20.53
CA PHE A 267 21.11 -9.55 20.61
C PHE A 267 21.82 -10.67 19.86
N LEU A 268 22.73 -10.31 18.96
CA LEU A 268 23.39 -11.24 18.05
C LEU A 268 24.90 -11.28 18.35
N ASN A 269 25.50 -12.47 18.26
CA ASN A 269 26.95 -12.65 18.30
C ASN A 269 27.57 -12.37 16.91
N ALA A 270 28.89 -12.49 16.79
CA ALA A 270 29.63 -12.27 15.54
C ALA A 270 29.27 -13.28 14.43
N ASP A 271 28.69 -14.43 14.77
CA ASP A 271 28.24 -15.45 13.82
C ASP A 271 26.77 -15.23 13.39
N GLY A 272 26.09 -14.21 13.97
CA GLY A 272 24.68 -13.91 13.70
C GLY A 272 23.68 -14.71 14.57
N ASP A 273 24.18 -15.52 15.52
CA ASP A 273 23.29 -16.28 16.40
C ASP A 273 22.72 -15.38 17.52
N VAL A 274 21.45 -15.59 17.86
CA VAL A 274 20.78 -14.89 18.95
C VAL A 274 21.31 -15.36 20.31
N VAL A 275 21.91 -14.45 21.08
CA VAL A 275 22.45 -14.71 22.42
C VAL A 275 21.58 -14.14 23.55
N GLY A 276 20.56 -13.39 23.23
CA GLY A 276 19.57 -12.86 24.16
C GLY A 276 18.48 -12.06 23.47
N THR A 277 17.36 -11.86 24.15
CA THR A 277 16.23 -11.08 23.64
C THR A 277 15.58 -10.26 24.74
N GLY A 278 14.92 -9.16 24.34
CA GLY A 278 14.04 -8.38 25.18
C GLY A 278 12.82 -7.97 24.37
N SER A 279 11.62 -7.96 24.97
CA SER A 279 10.38 -7.63 24.24
C SER A 279 9.52 -6.69 25.04
N LEU A 280 8.92 -5.69 24.37
CA LEU A 280 7.89 -4.84 24.94
C LEU A 280 6.57 -5.60 25.04
N ASN A 281 5.77 -5.28 26.06
CA ASN A 281 4.40 -5.76 26.12
C ASN A 281 3.55 -5.06 25.07
N PRO A 282 2.83 -5.78 24.19
CA PRO A 282 2.00 -5.15 23.17
C PRO A 282 0.88 -4.31 23.79
N VAL A 283 0.46 -3.28 23.06
CA VAL A 283 -0.71 -2.46 23.40
C VAL A 283 -1.89 -2.96 22.58
N THR A 284 -2.88 -3.52 23.28
CA THR A 284 -4.09 -4.08 22.67
C THR A 284 -5.22 -3.06 22.62
N VAL A 285 -6.30 -3.39 21.89
CA VAL A 285 -7.52 -2.59 21.86
C VAL A 285 -8.14 -2.41 23.26
N TRP A 286 -7.92 -3.35 24.19
CA TRP A 286 -8.39 -3.27 25.57
C TRP A 286 -7.58 -2.27 26.40
N ASP A 287 -6.27 -2.20 26.20
CA ASP A 287 -5.41 -1.21 26.87
C ASP A 287 -5.82 0.21 26.47
N ARG A 288 -6.10 0.42 25.18
CA ARG A 288 -6.54 1.69 24.59
C ARG A 288 -8.03 2.02 24.85
N LEU A 289 -8.75 1.19 25.58
CA LEU A 289 -10.20 1.36 25.84
C LEU A 289 -11.02 1.56 24.56
N PHE A 290 -10.64 0.89 23.47
CA PHE A 290 -11.28 0.96 22.14
C PHE A 290 -11.14 2.33 21.44
N LEU A 291 -10.22 3.19 21.88
CA LEU A 291 -9.91 4.46 21.26
C LEU A 291 -8.63 4.36 20.40
N SER A 292 -8.47 5.29 19.46
CA SER A 292 -7.18 5.50 18.81
C SER A 292 -6.21 6.16 19.79
N GLY A 293 -4.96 5.70 19.80
CA GLY A 293 -3.95 6.27 20.68
C GLY A 293 -2.78 5.36 20.89
N PHE A 294 -1.85 5.86 21.69
CA PHE A 294 -0.61 5.20 22.05
C PHE A 294 -0.50 5.04 23.56
N GLU A 295 0.27 4.05 23.99
CA GLU A 295 0.74 3.88 25.35
C GLU A 295 2.23 3.55 25.33
N GLN A 296 3.00 4.29 26.13
CA GLN A 296 4.42 4.04 26.28
C GLN A 296 4.68 2.67 26.88
N ARG A 297 5.65 1.97 26.31
CA ARG A 297 6.19 0.71 26.81
C ARG A 297 7.72 0.83 26.91
N ASP A 298 8.28 0.26 27.96
CA ASP A 298 9.71 0.18 28.13
C ASP A 298 10.15 -1.14 28.77
N ILE A 299 11.38 -1.55 28.46
CA ILE A 299 12.12 -2.57 29.18
C ILE A 299 13.57 -2.13 29.34
N SER A 300 14.18 -2.56 30.41
CA SER A 300 15.62 -2.40 30.67
C SER A 300 16.26 -3.74 30.99
N GLY A 301 17.52 -3.89 30.62
CA GLY A 301 18.27 -5.09 30.85
C GLY A 301 19.78 -4.84 30.74
N THR A 302 20.51 -5.92 30.56
CA THR A 302 21.96 -5.88 30.35
C THR A 302 22.28 -6.55 29.02
N VAL A 303 23.12 -5.91 28.21
CA VAL A 303 23.59 -6.46 26.92
C VAL A 303 24.26 -7.81 27.19
N PRO A 304 23.82 -8.91 26.59
CA PRO A 304 24.35 -10.24 26.85
C PRO A 304 25.84 -10.36 26.52
N GLU A 305 26.53 -11.21 27.24
CA GLU A 305 27.91 -11.57 26.92
C GLU A 305 28.00 -12.22 25.54
N GLY A 306 28.94 -11.78 24.73
CA GLY A 306 29.14 -12.24 23.36
C GLY A 306 28.28 -11.53 22.31
N ALA A 307 27.38 -10.64 22.70
CA ALA A 307 26.68 -9.80 21.76
C ALA A 307 27.62 -8.81 21.08
N THR A 308 27.53 -8.71 19.76
CA THR A 308 28.26 -7.73 18.93
C THR A 308 27.32 -6.78 18.22
N SER A 309 26.04 -7.13 18.11
CA SER A 309 24.99 -6.28 17.55
C SER A 309 23.64 -6.55 18.21
N ALA A 310 22.68 -5.65 18.01
CA ALA A 310 21.28 -5.82 18.36
C ALA A 310 20.42 -5.52 17.15
N GLN A 311 19.41 -6.36 16.90
CA GLN A 311 18.35 -6.09 15.94
C GLN A 311 17.08 -5.71 16.71
N VAL A 312 16.61 -4.48 16.52
CA VAL A 312 15.30 -4.03 16.98
C VAL A 312 14.31 -4.32 15.85
N THR A 313 13.22 -5.00 16.18
CA THR A 313 12.17 -5.36 15.20
C THR A 313 10.81 -4.96 15.75
N VAL A 314 10.10 -4.15 15.00
CA VAL A 314 8.71 -3.74 15.24
C VAL A 314 7.84 -4.53 14.27
N THR A 315 6.85 -5.27 14.77
CA THR A 315 5.96 -6.08 13.94
C THR A 315 4.52 -5.66 14.18
N PHE A 316 3.83 -5.35 13.12
CA PHE A 316 2.43 -4.95 13.08
C PHE A 316 1.57 -6.17 12.73
N HIS A 317 0.60 -6.50 13.59
CA HIS A 317 -0.26 -7.68 13.45
C HIS A 317 -1.70 -7.26 13.22
N ASP A 318 -2.28 -7.66 12.10
CA ASP A 318 -3.71 -7.50 11.87
C ASP A 318 -4.49 -8.67 12.50
N GLU A 319 -5.27 -8.37 13.51
CA GLU A 319 -6.22 -9.31 14.14
C GLU A 319 -7.66 -8.99 13.73
N ASN A 320 -7.85 -8.16 12.70
CA ASN A 320 -9.17 -7.71 12.28
C ASN A 320 -9.76 -8.65 11.20
N PRO A 321 -10.71 -9.54 11.56
CA PRO A 321 -11.29 -10.46 10.59
C PRO A 321 -12.42 -9.84 9.75
N PHE A 322 -12.72 -8.54 9.90
CA PHE A 322 -13.96 -7.95 9.39
C PHE A 322 -13.79 -6.70 8.53
N LEU A 323 -12.66 -6.03 8.57
CA LEU A 323 -12.47 -4.70 7.98
C LEU A 323 -11.38 -4.65 6.91
N GLY A 324 -11.42 -5.57 5.95
CA GLY A 324 -10.47 -5.54 4.83
C GLY A 324 -9.01 -5.71 5.29
N ASN A 325 -8.08 -5.23 4.50
CA ASN A 325 -6.65 -5.42 4.72
C ASN A 325 -5.98 -4.30 5.53
N TYR A 326 -6.73 -3.55 6.34
CA TYR A 326 -6.15 -2.45 7.10
C TYR A 326 -5.63 -2.91 8.45
N ASN A 327 -4.32 -2.98 8.57
CA ASN A 327 -3.61 -3.27 9.80
C ASN A 327 -3.46 -1.98 10.63
N GLY A 328 -4.40 -1.73 11.52
CA GLY A 328 -4.44 -0.55 12.38
C GLY A 328 -3.55 -0.63 13.61
N ALA A 329 -2.44 -1.36 13.55
CA ALA A 329 -1.39 -1.40 14.56
C ALA A 329 -0.39 -0.26 14.32
N TYR A 330 0.05 0.45 15.36
CA TYR A 330 0.89 1.63 15.27
C TYR A 330 2.05 1.60 16.25
N ALA A 331 3.16 2.28 15.86
CA ALA A 331 4.35 2.49 16.69
C ALA A 331 4.93 3.89 16.45
N ALA A 332 5.41 4.53 17.51
CA ALA A 332 5.98 5.87 17.48
C ALA A 332 7.09 6.02 18.52
N ASP A 333 7.91 7.05 18.39
CA ASP A 333 8.93 7.46 19.36
C ASP A 333 9.84 6.28 19.78
N GLU A 334 10.33 5.54 18.78
CA GLU A 334 11.20 4.39 18.97
C GLU A 334 12.51 4.78 19.65
N SER A 335 12.95 4.01 20.63
CA SER A 335 14.21 4.31 21.33
C SER A 335 14.92 3.06 21.81
N PHE A 336 16.15 2.90 21.35
CA PHE A 336 17.08 1.90 21.88
C PHE A 336 18.36 2.58 22.33
N THR A 337 18.62 2.54 23.63
CA THR A 337 19.79 3.17 24.28
C THR A 337 20.63 2.14 25.01
N VAL A 338 21.94 2.34 25.01
CA VAL A 338 22.90 1.50 25.71
C VAL A 338 23.81 2.39 26.55
N GLY A 339 24.17 1.95 27.75
CA GLY A 339 24.97 2.71 28.72
C GLY A 339 26.42 2.95 28.34
N ASP A 340 26.77 2.78 27.07
CA ASP A 340 28.09 3.10 26.50
C ASP A 340 28.01 4.40 25.70
N PRO A 341 28.57 5.52 26.16
CA PRO A 341 28.48 6.81 25.48
C PRO A 341 29.34 6.89 24.21
N SER A 342 30.13 5.88 23.89
CA SER A 342 30.91 5.83 22.64
C SER A 342 30.10 5.32 21.46
N LEU A 343 28.94 4.67 21.70
CA LEU A 343 28.05 4.21 20.66
C LEU A 343 27.21 5.38 20.11
N THR A 344 27.04 5.38 18.80
CA THR A 344 26.24 6.38 18.09
C THR A 344 25.38 5.67 17.02
N ALA A 345 24.24 6.26 16.68
CA ALA A 345 23.44 5.79 15.56
C ALA A 345 24.28 5.75 14.27
N ALA A 346 24.04 4.75 13.43
CA ALA A 346 24.68 4.66 12.13
C ALA A 346 24.29 5.87 11.25
N PRO A 347 25.20 6.39 10.42
CA PRO A 347 24.83 7.40 9.45
C PRO A 347 23.85 6.80 8.43
N LEU A 348 22.79 7.55 8.11
CA LEU A 348 21.86 7.15 7.07
C LEU A 348 22.52 7.27 5.70
N THR A 349 22.50 6.20 4.94
CA THR A 349 23.05 6.16 3.57
C THR A 349 22.05 5.44 2.66
N PRO A 350 21.81 5.94 1.44
CA PRO A 350 21.04 5.19 0.45
C PRO A 350 21.64 3.80 0.20
N PRO A 351 20.83 2.80 -0.17
CA PRO A 351 21.33 1.50 -0.56
C PRO A 351 22.31 1.61 -1.73
N THR A 352 23.28 0.70 -1.78
CA THR A 352 24.17 0.62 -2.94
C THR A 352 23.44 -0.05 -4.10
N SER A 353 23.63 0.49 -5.30
CA SER A 353 23.08 -0.09 -6.52
C SER A 353 24.15 -0.86 -7.29
N ASP A 354 23.84 -2.11 -7.62
CA ASP A 354 24.60 -2.94 -8.56
C ASP A 354 23.96 -2.95 -9.95
N VAL A 355 22.92 -2.15 -10.16
CA VAL A 355 22.17 -2.05 -11.43
C VAL A 355 23.08 -1.51 -12.53
N GLY A 356 23.27 -2.30 -13.57
CA GLY A 356 24.04 -1.92 -14.76
C GLY A 356 23.17 -1.18 -15.78
N HIS A 357 23.84 -0.40 -16.64
CA HIS A 357 23.15 0.36 -17.68
C HIS A 357 22.45 -0.55 -18.71
N LEU A 358 21.21 -0.21 -19.01
CA LEU A 358 20.40 -0.75 -20.11
C LEU A 358 20.16 0.33 -21.16
N ASP A 359 20.08 -0.07 -22.42
CA ASP A 359 19.76 0.82 -23.55
C ASP A 359 18.24 0.97 -23.68
N HIS A 360 17.47 -0.13 -23.43
CA HIS A 360 16.00 -0.06 -23.39
C HIS A 360 15.43 -0.86 -22.21
N VAL A 361 14.45 -0.26 -21.52
CA VAL A 361 13.62 -0.89 -20.50
C VAL A 361 12.17 -0.90 -20.95
N PHE A 362 11.60 -2.09 -21.12
CA PHE A 362 10.19 -2.30 -21.43
C PHE A 362 9.44 -2.69 -20.14
N LEU A 363 8.46 -1.92 -19.75
CA LEU A 363 7.60 -2.25 -18.59
C LEU A 363 6.20 -2.61 -19.05
N ILE A 364 5.83 -3.88 -18.92
CA ILE A 364 4.47 -4.38 -19.11
C ILE A 364 3.82 -4.43 -17.74
N TYR A 365 2.90 -3.51 -17.50
CA TYR A 365 2.28 -3.32 -16.21
C TYR A 365 0.82 -3.77 -16.27
N MET A 366 0.47 -4.81 -15.50
CA MET A 366 -0.82 -5.48 -15.50
C MET A 366 -1.60 -5.12 -14.23
N GLU A 367 -2.85 -5.55 -14.13
CA GLU A 367 -3.80 -5.13 -13.11
C GLU A 367 -4.24 -6.27 -12.17
N ASN A 368 -4.36 -5.93 -10.88
CA ASN A 368 -5.19 -6.62 -9.89
C ASN A 368 -4.98 -8.14 -9.77
N LYS A 369 -3.72 -8.63 -9.83
CA LYS A 369 -3.44 -10.06 -9.61
C LYS A 369 -2.20 -10.30 -8.78
N GLY A 370 -2.41 -10.93 -7.64
CA GLY A 370 -1.34 -11.37 -6.74
C GLY A 370 -0.64 -12.65 -7.20
N VAL A 371 0.46 -12.97 -6.50
CA VAL A 371 1.21 -14.21 -6.71
C VAL A 371 0.30 -15.44 -6.63
N GLY A 372 -0.64 -15.47 -5.66
CA GLY A 372 -1.58 -16.58 -5.48
C GLY A 372 -2.52 -16.81 -6.67
N ASP A 373 -2.76 -15.79 -7.50
CA ASP A 373 -3.68 -15.87 -8.65
C ASP A 373 -2.96 -16.30 -9.93
N ILE A 374 -1.68 -15.99 -10.06
CA ILE A 374 -0.89 -16.16 -11.29
C ILE A 374 0.03 -17.39 -11.21
N VAL A 375 0.77 -17.53 -10.11
CA VAL A 375 1.79 -18.59 -10.01
C VAL A 375 1.12 -19.95 -9.90
N GLY A 376 1.38 -20.82 -10.89
CA GLY A 376 0.75 -22.13 -11.01
C GLY A 376 -0.69 -22.12 -11.55
N SER A 377 -1.25 -20.96 -11.90
CA SER A 377 -2.57 -20.88 -12.52
C SER A 377 -2.59 -21.52 -13.91
N PRO A 378 -3.56 -22.39 -14.21
CA PRO A 378 -3.75 -22.92 -15.55
C PRO A 378 -4.23 -21.88 -16.56
N ASN A 379 -4.69 -20.70 -16.10
CA ASN A 379 -5.13 -19.59 -16.94
C ASN A 379 -3.98 -18.62 -17.28
N ALA A 380 -2.81 -18.77 -16.63
CA ALA A 380 -1.61 -17.96 -16.91
C ALA A 380 -0.42 -18.85 -17.39
N PRO A 381 -0.58 -19.71 -18.41
CA PRO A 381 0.46 -20.64 -18.78
C PRO A 381 1.72 -19.95 -19.33
N TYR A 382 1.57 -18.82 -20.02
CA TYR A 382 2.70 -18.09 -20.59
C TYR A 382 3.50 -17.36 -19.52
N ILE A 383 2.86 -16.63 -18.63
CA ILE A 383 3.53 -15.96 -17.51
C ILE A 383 4.24 -16.98 -16.62
N ASN A 384 3.63 -18.12 -16.34
CA ASN A 384 4.29 -19.22 -15.62
C ASN A 384 5.50 -19.78 -16.39
N SER A 385 5.47 -19.79 -17.72
CA SER A 385 6.65 -20.17 -18.51
C SER A 385 7.78 -19.14 -18.42
N LEU A 386 7.46 -17.84 -18.31
CA LEU A 386 8.44 -16.78 -18.07
C LEU A 386 9.10 -16.92 -16.69
N ILE A 387 8.31 -17.13 -15.63
CA ILE A 387 8.80 -17.39 -14.28
C ILE A 387 9.78 -18.59 -14.26
N ASN A 388 9.50 -19.63 -15.02
CA ASN A 388 10.34 -20.83 -15.10
C ASN A 388 11.56 -20.67 -16.02
N THR A 389 11.68 -19.57 -16.77
CA THR A 389 12.73 -19.36 -17.77
C THR A 389 13.69 -18.26 -17.40
N TYR A 390 13.19 -17.19 -16.76
CA TYR A 390 13.92 -15.96 -16.51
C TYR A 390 14.10 -15.67 -15.01
N GLY A 391 14.50 -14.47 -14.65
CA GLY A 391 14.59 -14.02 -13.26
C GLY A 391 13.21 -13.69 -12.70
N TYR A 392 12.95 -14.16 -11.49
CA TYR A 392 11.70 -13.95 -10.77
C TYR A 392 11.98 -13.49 -9.34
N ALA A 393 11.35 -12.39 -8.91
CA ALA A 393 11.32 -11.99 -7.50
C ALA A 393 9.99 -12.50 -6.90
N ASP A 394 10.08 -13.39 -5.92
CA ASP A 394 8.91 -13.94 -5.22
C ASP A 394 8.50 -13.12 -3.99
N ASN A 395 9.30 -12.11 -3.66
CA ASN A 395 9.09 -11.21 -2.53
C ASN A 395 9.02 -9.73 -2.98
N TYR A 396 8.25 -9.48 -4.06
CA TYR A 396 7.96 -8.14 -4.57
C TYR A 396 6.54 -7.72 -4.20
N TYR A 397 6.40 -6.49 -3.71
CA TYR A 397 5.14 -5.97 -3.17
C TYR A 397 4.70 -4.70 -3.89
N ALA A 398 3.41 -4.65 -4.24
CA ALA A 398 2.71 -3.40 -4.45
C ALA A 398 2.43 -2.73 -3.09
N LEU A 399 2.27 -1.41 -3.06
CA LEU A 399 2.31 -0.65 -1.82
C LEU A 399 0.94 -0.20 -1.30
N GLY A 400 -0.13 -0.44 -2.03
CA GLY A 400 -1.46 -0.07 -1.56
C GLY A 400 -2.58 -0.50 -2.48
N HIS A 401 -3.78 -0.05 -2.14
CA HIS A 401 -5.01 -0.11 -2.89
C HIS A 401 -5.70 1.26 -2.83
N PRO A 402 -6.40 1.68 -3.89
CA PRO A 402 -6.58 1.05 -5.18
C PRO A 402 -5.40 1.30 -6.16
N SER A 403 -5.59 1.03 -7.46
CA SER A 403 -4.56 1.01 -8.50
C SER A 403 -3.82 2.33 -8.72
N ASP A 404 -4.54 3.47 -8.91
CA ASP A 404 -3.93 4.77 -9.25
C ASP A 404 -2.77 5.18 -8.31
N PRO A 405 -2.89 5.12 -6.98
CA PRO A 405 -1.77 5.37 -6.07
C PRO A 405 -0.52 4.55 -6.37
N ASN A 406 -0.66 3.28 -6.79
CA ASN A 406 0.47 2.42 -7.12
C ASN A 406 1.18 2.87 -8.40
N TYR A 407 0.43 3.34 -9.38
CA TYR A 407 0.99 3.95 -10.58
C TYR A 407 1.77 5.22 -10.27
N PHE A 408 1.25 6.07 -9.37
CA PHE A 408 1.92 7.34 -9.01
C PHE A 408 3.23 7.10 -8.26
N ARG A 409 3.33 6.05 -7.46
CA ARG A 409 4.57 5.68 -6.77
C ARG A 409 5.69 5.34 -7.73
N ILE A 410 5.41 4.65 -8.83
CA ILE A 410 6.43 4.33 -9.84
C ILE A 410 6.78 5.56 -10.69
N MET A 411 5.82 6.48 -10.89
CA MET A 411 6.01 7.64 -11.75
C MET A 411 6.52 8.88 -11.04
N GLY A 412 6.37 8.96 -9.73
CA GLY A 412 6.69 10.18 -8.98
C GLY A 412 7.25 9.95 -7.57
N GLY A 413 7.48 8.70 -7.16
CA GLY A 413 8.07 8.36 -5.86
C GLY A 413 7.12 8.56 -4.67
N SER A 414 5.82 8.81 -4.88
CA SER A 414 4.81 9.04 -3.83
C SER A 414 3.41 8.73 -4.35
N ASP A 415 2.46 8.47 -3.46
CA ASP A 415 1.04 8.46 -3.79
C ASP A 415 0.42 9.88 -3.78
N PHE A 416 1.18 10.89 -3.35
CA PHE A 416 0.75 12.30 -3.24
C PHE A 416 -0.50 12.49 -2.38
N GLY A 417 -0.79 11.58 -1.45
CA GLY A 417 -1.98 11.57 -0.61
C GLY A 417 -3.27 11.22 -1.37
N ILE A 418 -3.16 10.65 -2.57
CA ILE A 418 -4.29 10.15 -3.36
C ILE A 418 -4.59 8.72 -2.91
N ASP A 419 -5.86 8.43 -2.64
CA ASP A 419 -6.37 7.17 -2.13
C ASP A 419 -7.58 6.66 -2.92
N ASP A 420 -7.73 7.12 -4.18
CA ASP A 420 -8.82 6.73 -5.07
C ASP A 420 -8.35 6.68 -6.54
N ASN A 421 -9.21 6.12 -7.41
CA ASN A 421 -8.98 5.99 -8.85
C ASN A 421 -9.79 7.03 -9.65
N GLN A 422 -9.74 8.29 -9.24
CA GLN A 422 -10.48 9.31 -9.97
C GLN A 422 -9.67 9.83 -11.16
N ALA A 423 -10.23 9.70 -12.37
CA ALA A 423 -9.63 10.25 -13.60
C ALA A 423 -9.39 11.77 -13.56
N SER A 424 -9.93 12.47 -12.56
CA SER A 424 -9.70 13.89 -12.31
C SER A 424 -8.50 14.18 -11.42
N ASN A 425 -7.83 13.15 -10.91
CA ASN A 425 -6.59 13.31 -10.16
C ASN A 425 -5.57 14.01 -11.05
N SER A 426 -4.96 15.07 -10.53
CA SER A 426 -3.93 15.84 -11.23
C SER A 426 -2.81 16.11 -10.25
N ILE A 427 -1.61 15.71 -10.63
CA ILE A 427 -0.41 15.79 -9.79
C ILE A 427 0.50 16.88 -10.32
N ASP A 428 0.67 17.94 -9.52
CA ASP A 428 1.62 19.01 -9.78
C ASP A 428 2.90 18.80 -8.96
N ALA A 429 3.64 17.76 -9.34
CA ALA A 429 4.91 17.38 -8.74
C ALA A 429 5.88 16.88 -9.82
N PRO A 430 7.20 16.84 -9.55
CA PRO A 430 8.15 16.18 -10.43
C PRO A 430 7.75 14.72 -10.72
N SER A 431 8.08 14.26 -11.92
CA SER A 431 7.80 12.88 -12.35
C SER A 431 9.00 12.30 -13.07
N LEU A 432 9.08 10.98 -13.11
CA LEU A 432 10.10 10.24 -13.86
C LEU A 432 10.18 10.69 -15.33
N MET A 433 9.03 11.01 -15.94
CA MET A 433 9.00 11.51 -17.33
C MET A 433 9.66 12.87 -17.48
N GLN A 434 9.41 13.77 -16.52
CA GLN A 434 10.06 15.09 -16.49
C GLN A 434 11.56 14.97 -16.30
N GLU A 435 11.99 14.04 -15.47
CA GLU A 435 13.40 13.80 -15.19
C GLU A 435 14.10 13.17 -16.41
N MET A 436 13.47 12.19 -17.05
CA MET A 436 13.95 11.59 -18.29
C MET A 436 14.16 12.65 -19.38
N ASP A 437 13.17 13.51 -19.60
CA ASP A 437 13.28 14.60 -20.59
C ASP A 437 14.45 15.55 -20.27
N GLN A 438 14.64 15.91 -19.00
CA GLN A 438 15.74 16.76 -18.55
C GLN A 438 17.11 16.09 -18.72
N ALA A 439 17.17 14.78 -18.56
CA ALA A 439 18.38 13.97 -18.73
C ALA A 439 18.65 13.60 -20.20
N GLY A 440 17.68 13.80 -21.09
CA GLY A 440 17.76 13.40 -22.49
C GLY A 440 17.58 11.89 -22.70
N VAL A 441 16.90 11.22 -21.76
CA VAL A 441 16.44 9.83 -21.85
C VAL A 441 15.08 9.83 -22.53
N SER A 442 14.96 9.12 -23.64
CA SER A 442 13.72 9.07 -24.42
C SER A 442 12.71 8.09 -23.82
N TRP A 443 11.42 8.43 -23.89
CA TRP A 443 10.37 7.58 -23.36
C TRP A 443 9.08 7.61 -24.18
N ALA A 444 8.29 6.54 -24.12
CA ALA A 444 6.94 6.49 -24.67
C ALA A 444 6.04 5.51 -23.93
N GLY A 445 4.74 5.82 -23.90
CA GLY A 445 3.69 4.92 -23.45
C GLY A 445 2.85 4.40 -24.61
N TYR A 446 2.74 3.08 -24.74
CA TYR A 446 1.93 2.41 -25.75
C TYR A 446 0.70 1.79 -25.10
N ALA A 447 -0.49 2.29 -25.45
CA ALA A 447 -1.75 1.80 -24.88
C ALA A 447 -2.60 1.04 -25.92
N GLN A 448 -3.09 -0.13 -25.51
CA GLN A 448 -3.97 -0.93 -26.32
C GLN A 448 -5.34 -0.23 -26.47
N SER A 449 -5.90 -0.23 -27.67
CA SER A 449 -7.16 0.43 -28.02
C SER A 449 -7.15 1.96 -27.97
N MET A 450 -6.01 2.62 -27.76
CA MET A 450 -5.90 4.07 -27.90
C MET A 450 -6.30 4.47 -29.33
N PRO A 451 -7.24 5.41 -29.52
CA PRO A 451 -7.78 5.73 -30.87
C PRO A 451 -6.80 6.47 -31.79
N TYR A 452 -5.96 7.34 -31.21
CA TYR A 452 -4.97 8.15 -31.95
C TYR A 452 -3.84 8.61 -30.99
N PRO A 453 -2.66 8.95 -31.53
CA PRO A 453 -1.56 9.45 -30.69
C PRO A 453 -1.94 10.69 -29.90
N GLY A 454 -1.57 10.75 -28.62
CA GLY A 454 -1.85 11.86 -27.73
C GLY A 454 -3.27 11.89 -27.14
N ASP A 455 -4.03 10.80 -27.24
CA ASP A 455 -5.37 10.74 -26.63
C ASP A 455 -5.26 10.56 -25.11
N ILE A 456 -5.73 11.55 -24.37
CA ILE A 456 -5.78 11.58 -22.90
C ILE A 456 -7.22 11.40 -22.38
N VAL A 457 -8.12 10.83 -23.17
CA VAL A 457 -9.53 10.62 -22.80
C VAL A 457 -9.92 9.16 -22.96
N SER A 458 -10.27 8.51 -21.87
CA SER A 458 -10.72 7.11 -21.89
C SER A 458 -11.93 6.91 -22.81
N SER A 459 -11.89 5.87 -23.66
CA SER A 459 -12.96 5.55 -24.60
C SER A 459 -13.00 4.07 -24.97
N GLY A 460 -14.19 3.46 -24.96
CA GLY A 460 -14.34 2.03 -25.24
C GLY A 460 -13.63 1.18 -24.18
N ASN A 461 -12.66 0.38 -24.61
CA ASN A 461 -11.78 -0.38 -23.72
C ASN A 461 -10.43 0.32 -23.46
N TYR A 462 -10.19 1.49 -24.05
CA TYR A 462 -9.01 2.30 -23.74
C TYR A 462 -9.27 3.06 -22.44
N ALA A 463 -8.37 2.93 -21.49
CA ALA A 463 -8.38 3.63 -20.22
C ALA A 463 -7.08 4.46 -20.09
N VAL A 464 -7.20 5.76 -19.89
CA VAL A 464 -6.05 6.70 -19.84
C VAL A 464 -5.23 6.54 -18.57
N ASP A 465 -5.83 6.13 -17.47
CA ASP A 465 -5.19 5.79 -16.21
C ASP A 465 -4.17 4.66 -16.34
N GLN A 466 -4.34 3.76 -17.30
CA GLN A 466 -3.29 2.80 -17.66
C GLN A 466 -2.01 3.46 -18.22
N LEU A 467 -2.02 4.78 -18.42
CA LEU A 467 -0.88 5.63 -18.75
C LEU A 467 -0.71 6.69 -17.64
N PRO A 468 -0.19 6.32 -16.46
CA PRO A 468 -0.24 7.12 -15.24
C PRO A 468 0.44 8.49 -15.37
N PHE A 469 1.47 8.59 -16.18
CA PHE A 469 2.14 9.85 -16.46
C PHE A 469 1.22 10.89 -17.13
N ALA A 470 0.11 10.49 -17.74
CA ALA A 470 -0.90 11.41 -18.25
C ALA A 470 -1.69 12.14 -17.14
N GLN A 471 -1.54 11.77 -15.89
CA GLN A 471 -2.13 12.46 -14.74
C GLN A 471 -1.18 13.49 -14.09
N PHE A 472 0.10 13.50 -14.48
CA PHE A 472 1.04 14.53 -14.03
C PHE A 472 0.93 15.79 -14.89
N SER A 473 0.88 16.96 -14.25
CA SER A 473 0.70 18.27 -14.93
C SER A 473 1.80 18.50 -15.98
N TYR A 474 3.02 18.03 -15.73
CA TYR A 474 4.12 18.11 -16.70
C TYR A 474 3.75 17.47 -18.06
N VAL A 475 3.04 16.36 -18.07
CA VAL A 475 2.59 15.69 -19.31
C VAL A 475 1.23 16.23 -19.74
N TYR A 476 0.25 16.25 -18.82
CA TYR A 476 -1.14 16.61 -19.12
C TYR A 476 -1.29 18.03 -19.73
N ASP A 477 -0.57 19.01 -19.19
CA ASP A 477 -0.64 20.42 -19.64
C ASP A 477 0.31 20.73 -20.79
N ASN A 478 0.99 19.71 -21.34
CA ASN A 478 1.95 19.90 -22.42
C ASN A 478 1.27 20.10 -23.78
N THR A 479 2.06 20.40 -24.81
CA THR A 479 1.55 20.64 -26.16
C THR A 479 0.99 19.37 -26.81
N PRO A 480 -0.02 19.50 -27.71
CA PRO A 480 -0.50 18.34 -28.45
C PRO A 480 0.57 17.59 -29.24
N ALA A 481 1.62 18.27 -29.68
CA ALA A 481 2.75 17.62 -30.37
C ALA A 481 3.55 16.72 -29.42
N TYR A 482 3.81 17.19 -28.21
CA TYR A 482 4.45 16.41 -27.15
C TYR A 482 3.63 15.18 -26.78
N LEU A 483 2.32 15.35 -26.54
CA LEU A 483 1.44 14.23 -26.25
C LEU A 483 1.43 13.19 -27.38
N GLN A 484 1.43 13.64 -28.64
CA GLN A 484 1.46 12.75 -29.81
C GLN A 484 2.80 12.02 -29.99
N GLU A 485 3.89 12.54 -29.46
CA GLU A 485 5.21 11.92 -29.47
C GLU A 485 5.31 10.82 -28.41
N HIS A 486 4.72 11.02 -27.25
CA HIS A 486 4.91 10.15 -26.09
C HIS A 486 3.76 9.19 -25.80
N LEU A 487 2.51 9.52 -26.18
CA LEU A 487 1.32 8.69 -25.91
C LEU A 487 0.85 8.05 -27.21
N LEU A 488 1.09 6.78 -27.36
CA LEU A 488 0.99 6.10 -28.65
C LEU A 488 0.01 4.92 -28.61
N PRO A 489 -0.76 4.70 -29.69
CA PRO A 489 -1.50 3.45 -29.84
C PRO A 489 -0.55 2.25 -29.88
N LEU A 490 -0.88 1.17 -29.15
CA LEU A 490 -0.05 -0.05 -29.10
C LEU A 490 0.21 -0.66 -30.49
N THR A 491 -0.68 -0.42 -31.45
CA THR A 491 -0.49 -0.86 -32.84
C THR A 491 0.73 -0.24 -33.52
N GLN A 492 1.29 0.85 -32.98
CA GLN A 492 2.48 1.51 -33.48
C GLN A 492 3.76 0.80 -33.01
N LEU A 493 3.76 0.16 -31.83
CA LEU A 493 4.91 -0.48 -31.19
C LEU A 493 5.70 -1.37 -32.18
N SER A 494 5.05 -2.26 -32.90
CA SER A 494 5.70 -3.16 -33.87
C SER A 494 6.34 -2.44 -35.07
N THR A 495 6.02 -1.18 -35.29
CA THR A 495 6.64 -0.35 -36.32
C THR A 495 7.86 0.35 -35.77
N ASP A 496 7.77 0.91 -34.57
CA ASP A 496 8.86 1.65 -33.94
C ASP A 496 10.01 0.73 -33.54
N LEU A 497 9.72 -0.48 -33.10
CA LEU A 497 10.69 -1.54 -32.79
C LEU A 497 11.58 -1.97 -33.97
N LYS A 498 11.34 -1.46 -35.20
CA LYS A 498 12.18 -1.77 -36.38
C LYS A 498 13.47 -0.97 -36.45
N ASP A 499 13.54 0.14 -35.75
CA ASP A 499 14.70 1.02 -35.76
C ASP A 499 15.25 1.22 -34.32
N PRO A 500 16.26 0.41 -33.93
CA PRO A 500 16.87 0.50 -32.60
C PRO A 500 17.43 1.89 -32.28
N SER A 501 17.80 2.67 -33.29
CA SER A 501 18.43 3.97 -33.06
C SER A 501 17.48 5.10 -32.71
N THR A 502 16.19 4.88 -32.86
CA THR A 502 15.13 5.85 -32.57
C THR A 502 14.05 5.31 -31.60
N PHE A 503 14.21 4.05 -31.20
CA PHE A 503 13.31 3.46 -30.24
C PHE A 503 13.50 4.07 -28.83
N PRO A 504 12.43 4.33 -28.04
CA PRO A 504 12.56 4.95 -26.73
C PRO A 504 13.37 4.12 -25.73
N ASP A 505 14.20 4.77 -24.91
CA ASP A 505 14.98 4.14 -23.84
C ASP A 505 14.05 3.55 -22.75
N PHE A 506 12.96 4.24 -22.42
CA PHE A 506 11.91 3.72 -21.54
C PHE A 506 10.59 3.54 -22.27
N THR A 507 10.00 2.36 -22.17
CA THR A 507 8.74 2.01 -22.82
C THR A 507 7.74 1.43 -21.80
N TRP A 508 6.64 2.14 -21.59
CA TRP A 508 5.49 1.65 -20.85
C TRP A 508 4.49 1.00 -21.79
N ILE A 509 4.02 -0.22 -21.47
CA ILE A 509 3.06 -0.97 -22.27
C ILE A 509 1.82 -1.27 -21.44
N ALA A 510 0.69 -0.67 -21.84
CA ALA A 510 -0.58 -0.78 -21.16
C ALA A 510 -1.57 -1.66 -21.93
N ALA A 511 -2.16 -2.64 -21.26
CA ALA A 511 -3.30 -3.39 -21.76
C ALA A 511 -4.58 -2.54 -21.77
N ASN A 512 -5.59 -2.94 -22.52
CA ASN A 512 -6.92 -2.35 -22.38
C ASN A 512 -7.74 -3.10 -21.33
N GLU A 513 -8.89 -2.55 -20.94
CA GLU A 513 -9.82 -3.10 -19.95
C GLU A 513 -10.22 -4.57 -20.20
N ALA A 514 -10.14 -5.08 -21.42
CA ALA A 514 -10.48 -6.47 -21.73
C ALA A 514 -9.29 -7.43 -21.50
N ASN A 515 -8.06 -6.92 -21.41
CA ASN A 515 -6.83 -7.69 -21.37
C ASN A 515 -5.91 -7.36 -20.20
N ASN A 516 -6.28 -6.39 -19.33
CA ASN A 516 -5.47 -5.97 -18.19
C ASN A 516 -5.47 -6.95 -17.00
N MET A 517 -6.36 -7.95 -17.01
CA MET A 517 -6.66 -8.95 -15.98
C MET A 517 -7.67 -8.52 -14.91
N GLU A 518 -8.00 -7.26 -14.81
CA GLU A 518 -9.13 -6.80 -14.04
C GLU A 518 -10.45 -7.00 -14.81
N GLY A 519 -10.45 -6.60 -16.06
CA GLY A 519 -11.52 -6.83 -17.03
C GLY A 519 -12.51 -5.67 -17.15
N PRO A 520 -13.32 -5.66 -18.24
CA PRO A 520 -14.31 -4.62 -18.43
C PRO A 520 -15.47 -4.79 -17.45
N VAL A 521 -15.55 -3.92 -16.46
CA VAL A 521 -16.64 -3.87 -15.47
C VAL A 521 -17.76 -2.89 -15.86
N ASN A 522 -17.61 -2.21 -16.99
CA ASN A 522 -18.54 -1.19 -17.50
C ASN A 522 -19.87 -1.74 -18.04
N THR A 523 -20.08 -3.06 -18.02
CA THR A 523 -21.35 -3.73 -18.35
C THR A 523 -21.87 -4.53 -17.17
N LEU A 524 -23.21 -4.68 -17.07
CA LEU A 524 -23.83 -5.46 -15.98
C LEU A 524 -23.32 -6.91 -15.95
N GLY A 525 -23.03 -7.49 -17.11
CA GLY A 525 -22.49 -8.84 -17.24
C GLY A 525 -21.03 -8.91 -16.80
N GLY A 526 -20.19 -7.99 -17.25
CA GLY A 526 -18.78 -7.90 -16.85
C GLY A 526 -18.63 -7.69 -15.35
N PHE A 527 -19.39 -6.73 -14.79
CA PHE A 527 -19.41 -6.51 -13.35
C PHE A 527 -19.85 -7.74 -12.54
N ALA A 528 -20.89 -8.46 -12.98
CA ALA A 528 -21.32 -9.69 -12.29
C ALA A 528 -20.25 -10.79 -12.36
N HIS A 529 -19.51 -10.90 -13.46
CA HIS A 529 -18.38 -11.83 -13.60
C HIS A 529 -17.22 -11.44 -12.70
N PHE A 530 -16.86 -10.16 -12.68
CA PHE A 530 -15.84 -9.61 -11.78
C PHE A 530 -16.17 -9.96 -10.32
N VAL A 531 -17.34 -9.52 -9.80
CA VAL A 531 -17.75 -9.79 -8.41
C VAL A 531 -17.78 -11.29 -8.09
N THR A 532 -18.22 -12.12 -9.04
CA THR A 532 -18.25 -13.57 -8.84
C THR A 532 -16.83 -14.13 -8.72
N SER A 533 -15.91 -13.65 -9.56
CA SER A 533 -14.50 -14.03 -9.52
C SER A 533 -13.84 -13.63 -8.21
N GLU A 534 -14.01 -12.38 -7.83
CA GLU A 534 -13.45 -11.83 -6.59
C GLU A 534 -13.90 -12.59 -5.33
N LEU A 535 -15.14 -13.07 -5.33
CA LEU A 535 -15.69 -13.89 -4.23
C LEU A 535 -15.34 -15.38 -4.33
N THR A 536 -14.69 -15.85 -5.40
CA THR A 536 -14.49 -17.29 -5.63
C THR A 536 -13.07 -17.72 -5.95
N ASN A 537 -12.51 -17.29 -7.07
CA ASN A 537 -11.26 -17.85 -7.61
C ASN A 537 -10.27 -16.83 -8.19
N HIS A 538 -10.63 -15.56 -8.24
CA HIS A 538 -9.80 -14.44 -8.71
C HIS A 538 -9.23 -14.63 -10.14
N GLN A 539 -9.93 -15.36 -11.00
CA GLN A 539 -9.44 -15.74 -12.34
C GLN A 539 -10.12 -14.96 -13.49
N TYR A 540 -10.85 -13.88 -13.16
CA TYR A 540 -11.48 -13.07 -14.22
C TYR A 540 -10.40 -12.45 -15.12
N ASN A 541 -10.56 -12.62 -16.41
CA ASN A 541 -9.66 -12.15 -17.46
C ASN A 541 -8.17 -12.56 -17.39
N VAL A 542 -7.77 -13.42 -16.46
CA VAL A 542 -6.35 -13.87 -16.37
C VAL A 542 -5.87 -14.48 -17.69
N ALA A 543 -6.68 -15.31 -18.36
CA ALA A 543 -6.29 -15.92 -19.64
C ALA A 543 -6.16 -14.90 -20.78
N ALA A 544 -6.96 -13.82 -20.77
CA ALA A 544 -6.85 -12.77 -21.78
C ALA A 544 -5.59 -11.93 -21.57
N GLY A 545 -5.26 -11.60 -20.32
CA GLY A 545 -4.02 -10.91 -19.97
C GLY A 545 -2.77 -11.75 -20.21
N ASP A 546 -2.81 -13.06 -19.91
CA ASP A 546 -1.69 -13.97 -20.25
C ASP A 546 -1.38 -14.00 -21.77
N GLN A 547 -2.44 -13.98 -22.59
CA GLN A 547 -2.29 -13.86 -24.05
C GLN A 547 -1.74 -12.50 -24.49
N PHE A 548 -2.16 -11.42 -23.81
CA PHE A 548 -1.63 -10.08 -24.05
C PHE A 548 -0.13 -10.04 -23.75
N VAL A 549 0.29 -10.48 -22.57
CA VAL A 549 1.71 -10.56 -22.20
C VAL A 549 2.48 -11.42 -23.20
N GLN A 550 1.93 -12.57 -23.62
CA GLN A 550 2.56 -13.43 -24.64
C GLN A 550 2.76 -12.69 -25.98
N GLN A 551 1.76 -11.96 -26.42
CA GLN A 551 1.81 -11.22 -27.69
C GLN A 551 2.88 -10.13 -27.63
N GLU A 552 2.89 -9.32 -26.56
CA GLU A 552 3.77 -8.17 -26.48
C GLU A 552 5.23 -8.59 -26.22
N VAL A 553 5.47 -9.52 -25.31
CA VAL A 553 6.82 -10.08 -25.11
C VAL A 553 7.35 -10.69 -26.42
N SER A 554 6.53 -11.50 -27.11
CA SER A 554 6.96 -12.08 -28.39
C SER A 554 7.19 -11.02 -29.48
N THR A 555 6.43 -9.93 -29.49
CA THR A 555 6.60 -8.82 -30.44
C THR A 555 7.93 -8.12 -30.18
N ILE A 556 8.29 -7.89 -28.92
CA ILE A 556 9.56 -7.28 -28.54
C ILE A 556 10.73 -8.24 -28.87
N GLU A 557 10.67 -9.49 -28.37
CA GLU A 557 11.76 -10.47 -28.54
C GLU A 557 12.11 -10.78 -30.00
N ASN A 558 11.15 -10.67 -30.93
CA ASN A 558 11.38 -10.88 -32.37
C ASN A 558 11.71 -9.59 -33.13
N SER A 559 11.88 -8.47 -32.45
CA SER A 559 12.15 -7.18 -33.09
C SER A 559 13.63 -6.97 -33.43
N PRO A 560 13.94 -6.08 -34.42
CA PRO A 560 15.30 -5.60 -34.63
C PRO A 560 15.92 -4.93 -33.41
N THR A 561 15.16 -4.16 -32.61
CA THR A 561 15.66 -3.52 -31.38
C THR A 561 16.18 -4.56 -30.39
N TRP A 562 15.38 -5.56 -30.05
CA TRP A 562 15.77 -6.61 -29.10
C TRP A 562 16.94 -7.48 -29.56
N THR A 563 17.06 -7.70 -30.87
CA THR A 563 18.06 -8.58 -31.47
C THR A 563 19.31 -7.83 -31.93
N ASP A 564 19.39 -6.52 -31.75
CA ASP A 564 20.61 -5.75 -32.05
C ASP A 564 21.71 -6.13 -31.04
N PRO A 565 22.87 -6.62 -31.50
CA PRO A 565 23.97 -7.03 -30.63
C PRO A 565 24.68 -5.87 -29.91
N ASN A 566 24.24 -4.64 -30.09
CA ASN A 566 24.78 -3.48 -29.40
C ASN A 566 23.80 -2.87 -28.39
N GLN A 567 22.60 -3.44 -28.24
CA GLN A 567 21.55 -2.97 -27.32
C GLN A 567 21.42 -3.93 -26.15
N LYS A 568 21.42 -3.40 -24.93
CA LYS A 568 21.22 -4.11 -23.67
C LYS A 568 19.79 -3.80 -23.18
N ASP A 569 18.90 -4.73 -23.42
CA ASP A 569 17.48 -4.53 -23.19
C ASP A 569 16.94 -5.46 -22.13
N ALA A 570 15.94 -5.01 -21.38
CA ALA A 570 15.17 -5.84 -20.46
C ALA A 570 13.68 -5.58 -20.58
N ILE A 571 12.88 -6.66 -20.51
CA ILE A 571 11.42 -6.59 -20.34
C ILE A 571 11.12 -6.91 -18.87
N ILE A 572 10.34 -6.04 -18.24
CA ILE A 572 9.81 -6.23 -16.90
C ILE A 572 8.31 -6.48 -17.02
N VAL A 573 7.82 -7.56 -16.42
CA VAL A 573 6.39 -7.88 -16.33
C VAL A 573 6.00 -7.93 -14.86
N THR A 574 5.10 -7.05 -14.47
CA THR A 574 4.60 -6.99 -13.08
C THR A 574 3.15 -6.47 -13.04
N PHE A 575 2.62 -6.32 -11.83
CA PHE A 575 1.25 -5.94 -11.55
C PHE A 575 1.22 -4.73 -10.61
N ASP A 576 0.16 -3.95 -10.68
CA ASP A 576 -0.05 -2.76 -9.86
C ASP A 576 -0.39 -3.11 -8.40
N GLU A 577 -1.22 -4.12 -8.20
CA GLU A 577 -1.67 -4.60 -6.89
C GLU A 577 -2.21 -6.04 -6.98
N ASP A 578 -2.44 -6.69 -5.83
CA ASP A 578 -3.21 -7.92 -5.78
C ASP A 578 -4.73 -7.63 -5.90
N ASN A 579 -5.55 -8.65 -5.95
CA ASN A 579 -7.00 -8.52 -6.11
C ASN A 579 -7.78 -8.46 -4.80
N ASN A 580 -7.19 -8.00 -3.72
CA ASN A 580 -7.70 -8.21 -2.37
C ASN A 580 -8.79 -7.23 -1.91
N ASN A 581 -9.27 -6.37 -2.78
CA ASN A 581 -10.26 -5.33 -2.49
C ASN A 581 -11.59 -5.87 -1.93
N LEU A 582 -11.98 -7.09 -2.31
CA LEU A 582 -13.24 -7.71 -1.88
C LEU A 582 -13.09 -8.92 -0.95
N SER A 583 -11.89 -9.40 -0.72
CA SER A 583 -11.68 -10.66 0.01
C SER A 583 -11.95 -10.60 1.51
N LEU A 584 -12.27 -9.41 2.07
CA LEU A 584 -12.47 -9.18 3.50
C LEU A 584 -11.28 -9.67 4.35
N GLY A 585 -10.07 -9.63 3.82
CA GLY A 585 -8.86 -10.12 4.46
C GLY A 585 -8.71 -11.64 4.47
N PHE A 586 -9.54 -12.39 3.73
CA PHE A 586 -9.35 -13.84 3.56
C PHE A 586 -8.57 -14.13 2.29
N GLY A 587 -7.42 -14.77 2.43
CA GLY A 587 -6.56 -15.12 1.30
C GLY A 587 -5.68 -13.97 0.81
N ASN A 588 -5.40 -13.01 1.67
CA ASN A 588 -4.52 -11.89 1.38
C ASN A 588 -3.06 -12.37 1.34
N ASP A 589 -2.43 -12.28 0.18
CA ASP A 589 -1.01 -12.55 -0.02
C ASP A 589 -0.13 -11.33 0.36
N GLY A 590 -0.72 -10.33 1.02
CA GLY A 590 -0.02 -9.14 1.52
C GLY A 590 0.35 -8.15 0.42
N ASN A 591 -0.45 -8.06 -0.65
CA ASN A 591 -0.16 -7.28 -1.85
C ASN A 591 1.13 -7.74 -2.57
N ASN A 592 1.48 -9.04 -2.41
CA ASN A 592 2.59 -9.67 -3.11
C ASN A 592 2.19 -9.96 -4.55
N VAL A 593 2.89 -9.35 -5.50
CA VAL A 593 2.58 -9.44 -6.92
C VAL A 593 3.75 -10.04 -7.71
N PRO A 594 3.49 -10.75 -8.83
CA PRO A 594 4.56 -11.32 -9.63
C PRO A 594 5.49 -10.24 -10.23
N MET A 595 6.80 -10.44 -10.13
CA MET A 595 7.81 -9.59 -10.75
C MET A 595 8.79 -10.44 -11.54
N ILE A 596 8.77 -10.29 -12.87
CA ILE A 596 9.57 -11.08 -13.81
C ILE A 596 10.45 -10.13 -14.62
N VAL A 597 11.74 -10.44 -14.74
CA VAL A 597 12.69 -9.66 -15.53
C VAL A 597 13.32 -10.55 -16.59
N ILE A 598 13.16 -10.15 -17.84
CA ILE A 598 13.60 -10.85 -19.05
C ILE A 598 14.72 -10.04 -19.68
N PRO A 599 16.00 -10.39 -19.53
CA PRO A 599 17.09 -9.71 -20.21
C PRO A 599 17.29 -10.26 -21.62
N ASN A 600 17.71 -9.39 -22.57
CA ASN A 600 18.23 -9.88 -23.85
C ASN A 600 19.65 -10.44 -23.66
N GLN A 601 20.22 -11.00 -24.74
CA GLN A 601 21.55 -11.65 -24.68
C GLN A 601 22.66 -10.65 -24.32
N ASP A 602 22.57 -9.40 -24.76
CA ASP A 602 23.61 -8.40 -24.52
C ASP A 602 23.51 -7.77 -23.15
N ALA A 603 22.31 -7.63 -22.59
CA ALA A 603 22.11 -7.29 -21.18
C ALA A 603 22.77 -8.32 -20.25
N VAL A 604 22.74 -9.61 -20.60
CA VAL A 604 23.41 -10.68 -19.84
C VAL A 604 24.92 -10.65 -20.03
N THR A 605 25.43 -10.51 -21.28
CA THR A 605 26.85 -10.69 -21.59
C THR A 605 27.68 -9.42 -21.39
N ALA A 606 27.11 -8.26 -21.62
CA ALA A 606 27.75 -6.96 -21.52
C ALA A 606 27.13 -6.03 -20.47
N GLY A 607 25.82 -6.20 -20.13
CA GLY A 607 25.11 -5.41 -19.12
C GLY A 607 25.22 -5.94 -17.69
N GLY A 608 25.81 -7.11 -17.50
CA GLY A 608 25.98 -7.71 -16.16
C GLY A 608 24.73 -8.36 -15.58
N MET A 609 23.61 -8.40 -16.31
CA MET A 609 22.40 -9.05 -15.82
C MET A 609 22.58 -10.56 -15.63
N GLN A 610 21.84 -11.14 -14.70
CA GLN A 610 21.82 -12.58 -14.52
C GLN A 610 21.02 -13.24 -15.64
N SER A 611 21.51 -14.40 -16.13
CA SER A 611 20.71 -15.26 -16.99
C SER A 611 19.79 -16.15 -16.14
N GLY A 612 18.52 -16.30 -16.57
CA GLY A 612 17.59 -17.21 -15.88
C GLY A 612 17.83 -18.69 -16.16
N PRO A 613 17.02 -19.59 -15.56
CA PRO A 613 16.04 -19.26 -14.52
C PRO A 613 16.70 -19.08 -13.14
N PHE A 614 16.20 -18.15 -12.37
CA PHE A 614 16.50 -18.00 -10.94
C PHE A 614 15.34 -17.31 -10.22
N THR A 615 15.23 -17.57 -8.91
CA THR A 615 14.29 -16.86 -8.04
C THR A 615 15.08 -16.14 -6.95
N THR A 616 14.68 -14.94 -6.61
CA THR A 616 15.22 -14.17 -5.48
C THR A 616 14.12 -13.93 -4.46
N ASP A 617 14.45 -14.15 -3.18
CA ASP A 617 13.63 -13.85 -2.01
C ASP A 617 13.94 -12.46 -1.39
N ALA A 618 14.79 -11.67 -2.05
CA ALA A 618 15.06 -10.30 -1.62
C ALA A 618 13.77 -9.47 -1.68
N TYR A 619 13.52 -8.71 -0.62
CA TYR A 619 12.37 -7.81 -0.56
C TYR A 619 12.54 -6.66 -1.55
N TYR A 620 11.52 -6.44 -2.36
CA TYR A 620 11.40 -5.31 -3.27
C TYR A 620 9.98 -4.76 -3.27
N ASN A 621 9.85 -3.51 -3.67
CA ASN A 621 8.57 -2.85 -3.85
C ASN A 621 8.58 -1.89 -5.05
N GLN A 622 7.50 -1.16 -5.26
CA GLN A 622 7.35 -0.24 -6.39
C GLN A 622 8.38 0.89 -6.39
N TYR A 623 8.82 1.38 -5.24
CA TYR A 623 9.91 2.37 -5.15
C TYR A 623 11.26 1.75 -5.54
N GLY A 624 11.49 0.49 -5.15
CA GLY A 624 12.67 -0.26 -5.59
C GLY A 624 12.70 -0.51 -7.10
N LEU A 625 11.53 -0.70 -7.72
CA LEU A 625 11.40 -0.77 -9.19
C LEU A 625 11.73 0.59 -9.83
N MET A 626 11.18 1.70 -9.30
CA MET A 626 11.49 3.05 -9.76
C MET A 626 12.99 3.32 -9.69
N ALA A 627 13.62 3.12 -8.53
CA ALA A 627 15.06 3.28 -8.34
C ALA A 627 15.90 2.40 -9.33
N THR A 628 15.39 1.20 -9.64
CA THR A 628 16.03 0.32 -10.64
C THR A 628 15.95 0.89 -12.05
N ILE A 629 14.81 1.45 -12.44
CA ILE A 629 14.64 2.10 -13.76
C ILE A 629 15.54 3.32 -13.88
N GLU A 630 15.60 4.17 -12.83
CA GLU A 630 16.48 5.33 -12.77
C GLU A 630 17.96 4.94 -12.92
N ASP A 631 18.39 3.92 -12.20
CA ASP A 631 19.77 3.43 -12.27
C ASP A 631 20.10 2.77 -13.59
N ALA A 632 19.18 1.98 -14.17
CA ALA A 632 19.38 1.29 -15.42
C ALA A 632 19.47 2.25 -16.62
N LEU A 633 18.68 3.31 -16.65
CA LEU A 633 18.64 4.29 -17.74
C LEU A 633 19.60 5.47 -17.53
N ARG A 634 20.36 5.46 -16.47
CA ARG A 634 21.37 6.48 -16.17
C ARG A 634 22.54 6.40 -17.14
N ALA A 635 22.59 7.31 -18.10
CA ALA A 635 23.71 7.39 -19.07
C ALA A 635 25.03 7.84 -18.41
N THR A 636 24.95 8.66 -17.34
CA THR A 636 26.09 9.13 -16.55
C THR A 636 25.65 9.16 -15.08
N PRO A 637 26.49 8.76 -14.10
CA PRO A 637 26.13 8.86 -12.69
C PRO A 637 25.59 10.25 -12.34
N GLY A 638 24.34 10.33 -11.82
CA GLY A 638 23.67 11.57 -11.44
C GLY A 638 22.80 12.24 -12.51
N THR A 639 22.54 11.61 -13.66
CA THR A 639 21.62 12.16 -14.68
C THR A 639 20.14 11.91 -14.36
N LEU A 640 19.84 10.74 -13.80
CA LEU A 640 18.55 10.51 -13.15
C LEU A 640 18.81 10.44 -11.64
N ALA A 641 18.07 11.19 -10.86
CA ALA A 641 18.25 11.30 -9.43
C ALA A 641 16.94 10.97 -8.71
N PRO A 642 16.98 10.36 -7.53
CA PRO A 642 15.76 10.07 -6.79
C PRO A 642 14.86 11.29 -6.62
N LEU A 643 13.55 11.13 -6.85
CA LEU A 643 12.56 12.19 -6.77
C LEU A 643 12.12 12.47 -5.33
N THR A 644 12.11 11.44 -4.49
CA THR A 644 11.66 11.51 -3.10
C THR A 644 12.60 10.73 -2.18
N ALA A 645 12.33 10.74 -0.89
CA ALA A 645 13.01 9.85 0.05
C ALA A 645 12.63 8.37 -0.16
N ASN A 646 11.42 8.11 -0.68
CA ASN A 646 10.94 6.75 -0.89
C ASN A 646 11.81 5.98 -1.90
N ASP A 647 12.03 6.55 -3.08
CA ASP A 647 12.87 5.92 -4.11
C ASP A 647 14.37 6.03 -3.77
N MET A 648 14.81 7.14 -3.15
CA MET A 648 16.20 7.34 -2.72
C MET A 648 16.69 6.24 -1.77
N TYR A 649 15.83 5.78 -0.87
CA TYR A 649 16.19 4.79 0.16
C TYR A 649 15.61 3.40 -0.11
N ALA A 650 14.82 3.23 -1.17
CA ALA A 650 14.36 1.91 -1.59
C ALA A 650 15.52 1.06 -2.11
N GLN A 651 15.43 -0.24 -1.88
CA GLN A 651 16.43 -1.19 -2.36
C GLN A 651 16.26 -1.40 -3.88
N PRO A 652 17.21 -0.99 -4.73
CA PRO A 652 17.19 -1.34 -6.15
C PRO A 652 17.23 -2.86 -6.34
N MET A 653 16.71 -3.34 -7.45
CA MET A 653 16.57 -4.78 -7.73
C MET A 653 17.91 -5.45 -8.08
N ASN A 654 18.91 -5.27 -7.21
CA ASN A 654 20.28 -5.71 -7.38
C ASN A 654 20.43 -7.21 -7.70
N ALA A 655 19.53 -8.06 -7.18
CA ALA A 655 19.58 -9.50 -7.41
C ALA A 655 19.46 -9.91 -8.89
N PHE A 656 19.03 -9.01 -9.77
CA PHE A 656 18.99 -9.25 -11.22
C PHE A 656 20.30 -8.95 -11.93
N TRP A 657 21.30 -8.42 -11.22
CA TRP A 657 22.67 -8.20 -11.71
C TRP A 657 23.68 -9.11 -10.98
N LYS A 658 24.90 -9.25 -11.57
CA LYS A 658 25.96 -10.14 -11.06
C LYS A 658 26.99 -9.37 -10.24
#